data_0112ba0ef006a26827607aab6d38c76c
#
_entry.id   0112ba0ef006a26827607aab6d38c76c
#
_cell.length_a   1.000
_cell.length_b   1.000
_cell.length_c   1.000
_cell.angle_alpha   90.00
_cell.angle_beta   90.00
_cell.angle_gamma   90.00
#
_symmetry.space_group_name_H-M   'P 1'
#
loop_
_entity.id
_entity.type
_entity.pdbx_description
1 polymer ?
#
loop_
_entity_poly.entity_id
_entity_poly.type
_entity_poly.pdbx_seq_one_letter_code
_entity_poly.pdbx_strand_id
1 'polypeptide(L)'
;MKNTLLTFSFLLCSLAIAAPVNTGHAEASLVTNLQDTQQESFYIGVRLKMQEGWHTYWENPGDSGGAFEASWAKDEGIIIENVEWPTPVTIPYPPLMTYGYEGDVIFPFKVFRAIDSDLSIVSLKFSFLICADICIPEEAELSIDLSTAKPSLMLEQTIKNLPINFLDTKISASDETITIQFQAPKIFSEAYFFPREDGLFAYTSAQDLNHIDGKTFEITIPTLASEIEGFSGILRLDEQGYQVKETLEISTPTMSLFSAIIFALLGGLILNLMPCVFPVISLKVLSFVSMGGNDHAKIRNHALTFVSGVLFTFLLIASILIFIRSSGAMIGWGFQLQSPEIVGVLTLIMLGIGLVLLTDINMAKSLTTIGSNVQSRNDYSGSFFTGVLAVVVASPCTAPFMGAAIGYALLQPSFATLPIFLALGLGFSGPYLALALKPQWISALPKPGAWMEILKQFFAFPMMATALWLMWVFMLQTSGDALIQLLILSLALAISVWMIATFNNAFKWIGLTLTVVAGIQFFTSIPANQIDLDQGASNTGWDVSLESDLQAQNQAYLINFTAAWCITCQANEKTSLGRASVKKYLLDNNIKYIKADWTNRDENITKSLSEYGRSGVPLYVFWKPGMPSSKILPAVLTEAILIRGMQ
;
A
#
# COMPACT_ATOMS: atom_id res chain seq x y z
N MET A 1 50.22 57.31 -66.02
CA MET A 1 48.90 57.56 -65.44
C MET A 1 48.29 56.18 -65.11
N LYS A 2 48.40 55.71 -63.88
CA LYS A 2 47.82 54.45 -63.39
C LYS A 2 46.96 54.78 -62.15
N ASN A 3 45.66 54.65 -62.32
CA ASN A 3 44.71 54.82 -61.26
C ASN A 3 44.74 53.59 -60.40
N THR A 4 45.05 53.77 -59.10
CA THR A 4 44.94 52.78 -58.08
C THR A 4 43.60 53.02 -57.36
N LEU A 5 42.62 52.13 -57.59
CA LEU A 5 41.36 52.06 -56.77
C LEU A 5 41.68 51.36 -55.48
N LEU A 6 41.55 52.06 -54.34
CA LEU A 6 41.51 51.51 -52.99
C LEU A 6 40.07 51.01 -52.73
N THR A 7 39.86 49.72 -52.72
CA THR A 7 38.65 49.11 -52.23
C THR A 7 38.72 49.01 -50.68
N PHE A 8 37.92 49.84 -50.00
CA PHE A 8 37.70 49.80 -48.58
C PHE A 8 36.71 48.67 -48.31
N SER A 9 37.22 47.52 -47.86
CA SER A 9 36.38 46.40 -47.42
C SER A 9 35.91 46.71 -46.00
N PHE A 10 34.62 47.07 -45.83
CA PHE A 10 33.96 47.18 -44.55
C PHE A 10 33.74 45.78 -44.03
N LEU A 11 34.53 45.34 -43.05
CA LEU A 11 34.28 44.17 -42.23
C LEU A 11 33.14 44.54 -41.30
N LEU A 12 31.90 44.17 -41.67
CA LEU A 12 30.78 44.16 -40.77
C LEU A 12 31.02 43.01 -39.77
N CYS A 13 31.60 43.35 -38.64
CA CYS A 13 31.60 42.50 -37.46
C CYS A 13 30.13 42.43 -36.97
N SER A 14 29.40 41.41 -37.36
CA SER A 14 28.09 41.12 -36.80
C SER A 14 28.27 40.77 -35.32
N LEU A 15 27.96 41.72 -34.44
CA LEU A 15 27.73 41.49 -33.03
C LEU A 15 26.62 40.45 -32.95
N ALA A 16 26.96 39.23 -32.60
CA ALA A 16 26.02 38.18 -32.31
C ALA A 16 25.36 38.49 -30.93
N ILE A 17 24.42 39.42 -30.93
CA ILE A 17 23.46 39.54 -29.86
C ILE A 17 22.51 38.33 -30.05
N ALA A 18 22.28 37.55 -29.00
CA ALA A 18 21.26 36.50 -29.02
C ALA A 18 19.95 37.12 -29.53
N ALA A 19 19.65 36.89 -30.81
CA ALA A 19 18.44 37.47 -31.39
C ALA A 19 17.24 36.63 -30.89
N PRO A 20 16.17 37.26 -30.46
CA PRO A 20 14.98 36.54 -30.09
C PRO A 20 14.43 35.76 -31.29
N VAL A 21 14.03 34.51 -31.06
CA VAL A 21 13.42 33.64 -32.06
C VAL A 21 11.90 33.84 -31.97
N ASN A 22 11.30 34.24 -33.09
CA ASN A 22 9.84 34.33 -33.19
C ASN A 22 9.29 32.94 -33.55
N THR A 23 8.47 32.37 -32.70
CA THR A 23 7.91 31.03 -32.87
C THR A 23 6.49 31.04 -33.46
N GLY A 24 5.92 32.22 -33.66
CA GLY A 24 4.58 32.44 -34.20
C GLY A 24 3.71 33.26 -33.23
N HIS A 25 3.49 32.76 -32.03
CA HIS A 25 2.68 33.44 -31.01
C HIS A 25 3.51 33.96 -29.82
N ALA A 26 4.80 33.64 -29.79
CA ALA A 26 5.74 34.14 -28.79
C ALA A 26 7.12 34.50 -29.40
N GLU A 27 7.86 35.34 -28.66
CA GLU A 27 9.28 35.57 -28.86
C GLU A 27 10.07 34.88 -27.76
N ALA A 28 10.89 33.88 -28.11
CA ALA A 28 11.76 33.16 -27.19
C ALA A 28 13.21 33.66 -27.27
N SER A 29 13.89 33.85 -26.15
CA SER A 29 15.29 34.23 -26.08
C SER A 29 15.97 33.74 -24.82
N LEU A 30 17.30 33.56 -24.85
CA LEU A 30 18.11 33.30 -23.68
C LEU A 30 18.63 34.59 -23.08
N VAL A 31 18.58 34.71 -21.77
CA VAL A 31 19.12 35.83 -20.98
C VAL A 31 19.96 35.28 -19.83
N THR A 32 20.92 36.04 -19.31
CA THR A 32 21.77 35.63 -18.19
C THR A 32 21.91 36.78 -17.18
N ASN A 33 22.25 36.43 -15.93
CA ASN A 33 22.67 37.40 -14.93
C ASN A 33 24.20 37.39 -14.69
N LEU A 34 24.97 36.74 -15.54
CA LEU A 34 26.42 36.68 -15.46
C LEU A 34 27.01 38.09 -15.52
N GLN A 35 27.72 38.50 -14.47
CA GLN A 35 28.33 39.83 -14.37
C GLN A 35 29.84 39.78 -14.62
N ASP A 36 30.50 38.69 -14.23
CA ASP A 36 31.92 38.46 -14.35
C ASP A 36 32.21 37.07 -14.95
N THR A 37 33.13 37.00 -15.89
CA THR A 37 33.59 35.74 -16.50
C THR A 37 34.26 34.78 -15.50
N GLN A 38 34.56 35.21 -14.27
CA GLN A 38 35.10 34.37 -13.19
C GLN A 38 34.03 33.77 -12.27
N GLN A 39 32.77 34.10 -12.49
CA GLN A 39 31.67 33.64 -11.63
C GLN A 39 31.45 32.13 -11.81
N GLU A 40 31.51 31.37 -10.69
CA GLU A 40 31.35 29.91 -10.68
C GLU A 40 29.87 29.46 -10.75
N SER A 41 28.94 30.31 -10.28
CA SER A 41 27.51 30.04 -10.29
C SER A 41 26.71 31.26 -10.73
N PHE A 42 25.84 31.08 -11.71
CA PHE A 42 24.98 32.13 -12.29
C PHE A 42 23.67 31.50 -12.78
N TYR A 43 22.80 32.32 -13.36
CA TYR A 43 21.56 31.86 -13.96
C TYR A 43 21.53 32.13 -15.45
N ILE A 44 20.94 31.18 -16.21
CA ILE A 44 20.48 31.39 -17.59
C ILE A 44 18.94 31.28 -17.53
N GLY A 45 18.26 32.26 -18.11
CA GLY A 45 16.79 32.27 -18.18
C GLY A 45 16.31 32.10 -19.61
N VAL A 46 15.29 31.29 -19.82
CA VAL A 46 14.49 31.26 -21.04
C VAL A 46 13.41 32.31 -20.88
N ARG A 47 13.53 33.41 -21.61
CA ARG A 47 12.50 34.45 -21.68
C ARG A 47 11.51 34.10 -22.76
N LEU A 48 10.25 34.05 -22.43
CA LEU A 48 9.13 33.83 -23.34
C LEU A 48 8.19 35.02 -23.25
N LYS A 49 8.16 35.83 -24.31
CA LYS A 49 7.25 36.98 -24.44
C LYS A 49 6.11 36.60 -25.37
N MET A 50 4.95 36.34 -24.80
CA MET A 50 3.75 35.89 -25.49
C MET A 50 2.95 37.08 -26.03
N GLN A 51 2.19 36.85 -27.11
CA GLN A 51 1.22 37.82 -27.60
C GLN A 51 0.04 37.95 -26.61
N GLU A 52 -0.65 39.08 -26.67
CA GLU A 52 -1.82 39.32 -25.80
C GLU A 52 -2.91 38.26 -26.01
N GLY A 53 -3.40 37.70 -24.88
CA GLY A 53 -4.40 36.62 -24.87
C GLY A 53 -3.82 35.20 -25.02
N TRP A 54 -2.47 35.09 -25.17
CA TRP A 54 -1.81 33.79 -25.20
C TRP A 54 -1.13 33.49 -23.87
N HIS A 55 -1.11 32.19 -23.47
CA HIS A 55 -0.52 31.71 -22.23
C HIS A 55 0.27 30.41 -22.43
N THR A 56 1.20 30.14 -21.52
CA THR A 56 1.90 28.87 -21.41
C THR A 56 1.73 28.29 -20.00
N TYR A 57 2.22 27.10 -19.76
CA TYR A 57 1.88 26.28 -18.61
C TYR A 57 2.98 26.21 -17.55
N TRP A 58 2.55 25.99 -16.32
CA TRP A 58 3.40 25.63 -15.21
C TRP A 58 3.71 24.12 -15.24
N GLU A 59 4.58 23.62 -14.32
CA GLU A 59 4.94 22.19 -14.23
C GLU A 59 3.73 21.27 -14.06
N ASN A 60 2.73 21.66 -13.26
CA ASN A 60 1.41 21.08 -13.26
C ASN A 60 0.45 22.03 -14.01
N PRO A 61 0.01 21.68 -15.20
CA PRO A 61 -0.82 22.57 -16.03
C PRO A 61 -2.27 22.70 -15.55
N GLY A 62 -2.72 21.89 -14.58
CA GLY A 62 -4.12 21.80 -14.18
C GLY A 62 -4.92 20.88 -15.09
N ASP A 63 -6.17 21.29 -15.44
CA ASP A 63 -7.09 20.45 -16.22
C ASP A 63 -6.68 20.24 -17.68
N SER A 64 -5.81 21.08 -18.24
CA SER A 64 -5.38 20.96 -19.63
C SER A 64 -4.02 21.60 -19.87
N GLY A 65 -3.34 21.17 -20.95
CA GLY A 65 -2.04 21.68 -21.34
C GLY A 65 -0.86 20.78 -20.98
N GLY A 66 0.33 21.33 -20.97
CA GLY A 66 1.55 20.61 -20.63
C GLY A 66 2.72 21.55 -20.36
N ALA A 67 3.59 21.17 -19.43
CA ALA A 67 4.84 21.88 -19.17
C ALA A 67 5.75 21.89 -20.40
N PHE A 68 6.64 22.87 -20.48
CA PHE A 68 7.64 22.92 -21.54
C PHE A 68 8.73 21.85 -21.33
N GLU A 69 9.41 21.50 -22.41
CA GLU A 69 10.61 20.67 -22.42
C GLU A 69 11.83 21.50 -22.82
N ALA A 70 12.92 21.38 -22.07
CA ALA A 70 14.17 22.08 -22.30
C ALA A 70 15.32 21.08 -22.45
N SER A 71 15.91 20.99 -23.64
CA SER A 71 17.03 20.09 -23.93
C SER A 71 18.29 20.89 -24.21
N TRP A 72 19.19 20.93 -23.22
CA TRP A 72 20.48 21.65 -23.34
C TRP A 72 21.48 20.83 -24.13
N ALA A 73 22.24 21.49 -25.02
CA ALA A 73 23.39 20.87 -25.64
C ALA A 73 24.45 20.57 -24.57
N LYS A 74 24.98 19.33 -24.57
CA LYS A 74 25.99 18.90 -23.60
C LYS A 74 27.30 19.62 -23.83
N ASP A 75 27.77 20.38 -22.85
CA ASP A 75 29.10 20.96 -22.79
C ASP A 75 29.83 20.38 -21.56
N GLU A 76 31.09 19.92 -21.73
CA GLU A 76 31.83 19.19 -20.67
C GLU A 76 32.21 20.09 -19.48
N GLY A 77 32.02 21.40 -19.55
CA GLY A 77 32.42 22.36 -18.52
C GLY A 77 31.28 23.01 -17.74
N ILE A 78 30.01 22.73 -18.08
CA ILE A 78 28.85 23.43 -17.52
C ILE A 78 27.80 22.42 -17.04
N ILE A 79 27.34 22.57 -15.80
CA ILE A 79 26.22 21.83 -15.23
C ILE A 79 25.04 22.78 -15.12
N ILE A 80 23.92 22.44 -15.76
CA ILE A 80 22.66 23.20 -15.69
C ILE A 80 21.69 22.40 -14.88
N GLU A 81 21.19 22.98 -13.78
CA GLU A 81 20.15 22.37 -12.95
C GLU A 81 18.77 22.46 -13.60
N ASN A 82 17.79 21.81 -13.00
CA ASN A 82 16.40 21.90 -13.44
C ASN A 82 15.88 23.34 -13.28
N VAL A 83 14.82 23.66 -14.02
CA VAL A 83 14.17 24.97 -13.96
C VAL A 83 13.67 25.27 -12.53
N GLU A 84 13.91 26.49 -12.08
CA GLU A 84 13.28 27.04 -10.88
C GLU A 84 11.99 27.77 -11.28
N TRP A 85 10.86 27.10 -11.11
CA TRP A 85 9.57 27.60 -11.58
C TRP A 85 9.15 28.90 -10.87
N PRO A 86 8.85 29.98 -11.59
CA PRO A 86 8.21 31.17 -11.02
C PRO A 86 6.83 30.83 -10.44
N THR A 87 6.29 31.72 -9.58
CA THR A 87 4.93 31.56 -9.05
C THR A 87 3.90 31.59 -10.18
N PRO A 88 3.09 30.52 -10.36
CA PRO A 88 2.09 30.48 -11.43
C PRO A 88 0.86 31.35 -11.11
N VAL A 89 0.04 31.57 -12.15
CA VAL A 89 -1.28 32.17 -12.02
C VAL A 89 -2.37 31.18 -12.45
N THR A 90 -3.58 31.39 -11.96
CA THR A 90 -4.77 30.66 -12.41
C THR A 90 -5.28 31.28 -13.71
N ILE A 91 -5.52 30.43 -14.71
CA ILE A 91 -6.04 30.80 -16.03
C ILE A 91 -7.35 30.04 -16.23
N PRO A 92 -8.51 30.65 -15.90
CA PRO A 92 -9.79 29.96 -15.99
C PRO A 92 -10.26 29.83 -17.44
N TYR A 93 -10.60 28.61 -17.85
CA TYR A 93 -11.22 28.30 -19.12
C TYR A 93 -12.44 27.38 -18.87
N PRO A 94 -13.59 27.94 -18.45
CA PRO A 94 -14.73 27.14 -18.01
C PRO A 94 -15.17 26.08 -19.01
N PRO A 95 -15.36 24.77 -18.61
CA PRO A 95 -15.38 24.27 -17.23
C PRO A 95 -14.01 23.88 -16.65
N LEU A 96 -12.89 24.27 -17.28
CA LEU A 96 -11.53 23.89 -16.91
C LEU A 96 -10.81 25.04 -16.16
N MET A 97 -9.82 24.67 -15.34
CA MET A 97 -8.90 25.57 -14.70
C MET A 97 -7.47 25.15 -15.05
N THR A 98 -6.68 26.07 -15.54
CA THR A 98 -5.27 25.83 -15.88
C THR A 98 -4.34 26.68 -15.03
N TYR A 99 -3.11 26.22 -14.88
CA TYR A 99 -2.04 26.90 -14.17
C TYR A 99 -0.90 27.23 -15.12
N GLY A 100 -0.50 28.48 -15.15
CA GLY A 100 0.50 28.88 -16.12
C GLY A 100 0.92 30.33 -15.99
N TYR A 101 1.30 30.90 -17.14
CA TYR A 101 1.87 32.24 -17.24
C TYR A 101 1.33 32.96 -18.46
N GLU A 102 1.13 34.25 -18.33
CA GLU A 102 0.69 35.15 -19.42
C GLU A 102 1.73 36.26 -19.64
N GLY A 103 1.76 36.86 -20.84
CA GLY A 103 2.56 38.01 -21.15
C GLY A 103 4.06 37.71 -21.29
N ASP A 104 4.90 38.22 -20.39
CA ASP A 104 6.36 38.12 -20.45
C ASP A 104 6.90 37.39 -19.22
N VAL A 105 7.38 36.17 -19.39
CA VAL A 105 7.87 35.29 -18.31
C VAL A 105 9.30 34.86 -18.58
N ILE A 106 10.10 34.70 -17.52
CA ILE A 106 11.43 34.09 -17.58
C ILE A 106 11.47 32.83 -16.73
N PHE A 107 11.95 31.74 -17.30
CA PHE A 107 12.20 30.47 -16.63
C PHE A 107 13.69 30.36 -16.30
N PRO A 108 14.12 30.57 -15.04
CA PRO A 108 15.52 30.56 -14.65
C PRO A 108 16.03 29.14 -14.42
N PHE A 109 17.25 28.90 -14.90
CA PHE A 109 18.02 27.68 -14.68
C PHE A 109 19.33 28.05 -13.99
N LYS A 110 19.64 27.41 -12.88
CA LYS A 110 20.89 27.63 -12.19
C LYS A 110 22.01 26.89 -12.87
N VAL A 111 23.12 27.56 -13.09
CA VAL A 111 24.27 27.06 -13.83
C VAL A 111 25.49 27.05 -12.92
N PHE A 112 26.21 25.93 -12.90
CA PHE A 112 27.50 25.79 -12.25
C PHE A 112 28.57 25.54 -13.34
N ARG A 113 29.68 26.21 -13.21
CA ARG A 113 30.81 26.11 -14.13
C ARG A 113 32.04 25.52 -13.45
N ALA A 114 32.74 24.62 -14.14
CA ALA A 114 34.05 24.15 -13.67
C ALA A 114 35.11 25.27 -13.82
N ILE A 115 36.01 25.38 -12.85
CA ILE A 115 36.97 26.52 -12.72
C ILE A 115 37.85 26.73 -13.95
N ASP A 116 38.12 25.71 -14.75
CA ASP A 116 39.01 25.75 -15.93
C ASP A 116 38.27 25.67 -17.27
N SER A 117 36.94 25.82 -17.30
CA SER A 117 36.18 25.79 -18.56
C SER A 117 36.09 27.18 -19.21
N ASP A 118 36.38 27.26 -20.49
CA ASP A 118 36.13 28.47 -21.28
C ASP A 118 34.63 28.73 -21.37
N LEU A 119 34.23 30.02 -21.29
CA LEU A 119 32.84 30.41 -21.53
C LEU A 119 32.54 30.26 -23.01
N SER A 120 31.68 29.33 -23.32
CA SER A 120 31.28 28.98 -24.69
C SER A 120 29.85 29.43 -25.01
N ILE A 121 29.41 29.13 -26.20
CA ILE A 121 28.04 29.31 -26.65
C ILE A 121 27.22 28.18 -26.05
N VAL A 122 26.21 28.52 -25.23
CA VAL A 122 25.24 27.58 -24.71
C VAL A 122 24.02 27.56 -25.63
N SER A 123 23.60 26.35 -26.00
CA SER A 123 22.45 26.14 -26.88
C SER A 123 21.39 25.27 -26.24
N LEU A 124 20.13 25.61 -26.52
CA LEU A 124 18.94 24.96 -25.96
C LEU A 124 17.91 24.71 -27.05
N LYS A 125 17.40 23.49 -27.15
CA LYS A 125 16.15 23.21 -27.84
C LYS A 125 15.00 23.32 -26.80
N PHE A 126 14.06 24.24 -27.05
CA PHE A 126 12.96 24.58 -26.18
C PHE A 126 11.65 24.31 -26.89
N SER A 127 10.85 23.39 -26.38
CA SER A 127 9.54 22.99 -26.90
C SER A 127 8.47 23.28 -25.85
N PHE A 128 7.42 23.98 -26.24
CA PHE A 128 6.38 24.40 -25.29
C PHE A 128 5.00 24.43 -25.96
N LEU A 129 3.96 24.35 -25.14
CA LEU A 129 2.60 24.60 -25.59
C LEU A 129 2.24 26.06 -25.32
N ILE A 130 1.66 26.70 -26.32
CA ILE A 130 1.10 28.05 -26.21
C ILE A 130 -0.38 27.99 -26.61
N CYS A 131 -1.24 28.54 -25.78
CA CYS A 131 -2.69 28.38 -25.94
C CYS A 131 -3.40 29.73 -25.81
N ALA A 132 -4.48 29.85 -26.57
CA ALA A 132 -5.56 30.83 -26.43
C ALA A 132 -6.88 30.06 -26.53
N ASP A 133 -7.63 30.18 -27.64
CA ASP A 133 -8.78 29.30 -27.92
C ASP A 133 -8.36 27.90 -28.38
N ILE A 134 -7.15 27.75 -28.89
CA ILE A 134 -6.54 26.48 -29.29
C ILE A 134 -5.13 26.39 -28.73
N CYS A 135 -4.65 25.16 -28.51
CA CYS A 135 -3.27 24.90 -28.06
C CYS A 135 -2.40 24.51 -29.26
N ILE A 136 -1.26 25.20 -29.40
CA ILE A 136 -0.30 25.01 -30.49
C ILE A 136 1.05 24.64 -29.88
N PRO A 137 1.66 23.52 -30.27
CA PRO A 137 3.03 23.22 -29.91
C PRO A 137 3.97 24.10 -30.74
N GLU A 138 4.86 24.81 -30.05
CA GLU A 138 5.89 25.63 -30.66
C GLU A 138 7.28 25.19 -30.21
N GLU A 139 8.28 25.36 -31.06
CA GLU A 139 9.67 25.03 -30.79
C GLU A 139 10.60 26.21 -31.13
N ALA A 140 11.66 26.37 -30.33
CA ALA A 140 12.73 27.34 -30.58
C ALA A 140 14.10 26.69 -30.35
N GLU A 141 15.03 26.93 -31.24
CA GLU A 141 16.44 26.68 -31.02
C GLU A 141 17.09 27.99 -30.57
N LEU A 142 17.50 28.03 -29.32
CA LEU A 142 18.04 29.23 -28.67
C LEU A 142 19.53 29.05 -28.43
N SER A 143 20.29 30.12 -28.53
CA SER A 143 21.72 30.13 -28.18
C SER A 143 22.14 31.46 -27.55
N ILE A 144 23.07 31.40 -26.61
CA ILE A 144 23.65 32.57 -25.96
C ILE A 144 25.18 32.41 -25.86
N ASP A 145 25.89 33.42 -26.28
CA ASP A 145 27.35 33.51 -26.09
C ASP A 145 27.61 34.16 -24.71
N LEU A 146 28.00 33.38 -23.74
CA LEU A 146 28.24 33.83 -22.39
C LEU A 146 29.44 34.77 -22.24
N SER A 147 30.36 34.77 -23.22
CA SER A 147 31.52 35.65 -23.20
C SER A 147 31.16 37.12 -23.52
N THR A 148 30.07 37.33 -24.24
CA THR A 148 29.62 38.65 -24.71
C THR A 148 28.27 39.08 -24.16
N ALA A 149 27.56 38.16 -23.48
CA ALA A 149 26.25 38.38 -22.95
C ALA A 149 26.23 39.48 -21.85
N LYS A 150 25.17 40.27 -21.81
CA LYS A 150 24.98 41.31 -20.81
C LYS A 150 23.99 40.84 -19.74
N PRO A 151 24.22 41.20 -18.46
CA PRO A 151 23.28 40.86 -17.38
C PRO A 151 21.89 41.44 -17.63
N SER A 152 20.87 40.60 -17.44
CA SER A 152 19.45 40.96 -17.55
C SER A 152 18.87 41.35 -16.21
N LEU A 153 18.45 42.60 -16.07
CA LEU A 153 17.75 43.09 -14.87
C LEU A 153 16.41 42.35 -14.63
N MET A 154 15.74 41.97 -15.72
CA MET A 154 14.47 41.25 -15.59
C MET A 154 14.67 39.83 -15.03
N LEU A 155 15.75 39.14 -15.43
CA LEU A 155 16.10 37.85 -14.83
C LEU A 155 16.44 38.01 -13.34
N GLU A 156 17.17 39.04 -12.95
CA GLU A 156 17.48 39.32 -11.55
C GLU A 156 16.19 39.55 -10.71
N GLN A 157 15.22 40.26 -11.29
CA GLN A 157 13.92 40.46 -10.64
C GLN A 157 13.14 39.15 -10.53
N THR A 158 13.14 38.33 -11.56
CA THR A 158 12.49 37.00 -11.54
C THR A 158 13.10 36.13 -10.45
N ILE A 159 14.44 36.07 -10.35
CA ILE A 159 15.13 35.29 -9.30
C ILE A 159 14.76 35.75 -7.88
N LYS A 160 14.64 37.06 -7.67
CA LYS A 160 14.22 37.62 -6.38
C LYS A 160 12.76 37.28 -6.01
N ASN A 161 11.92 37.07 -7.00
CA ASN A 161 10.50 36.77 -6.85
C ASN A 161 10.18 35.28 -6.95
N LEU A 162 11.20 34.41 -7.06
CA LEU A 162 11.00 32.97 -6.99
C LEU A 162 10.34 32.56 -5.68
N PRO A 163 9.58 31.46 -5.69
CA PRO A 163 8.97 30.94 -4.50
C PRO A 163 10.00 30.62 -3.40
N ILE A 164 9.83 31.22 -2.24
CA ILE A 164 10.71 31.02 -1.08
C ILE A 164 10.22 29.86 -0.20
N ASN A 165 11.13 29.19 0.51
CA ASN A 165 10.75 28.10 1.41
C ASN A 165 9.89 28.61 2.55
N PHE A 166 8.76 27.94 2.80
CA PHE A 166 7.84 28.24 3.88
C PHE A 166 8.00 27.18 4.98
N LEU A 167 8.36 27.63 6.19
CA LEU A 167 8.82 26.74 7.24
C LEU A 167 7.74 26.29 8.23
N ASP A 168 6.59 26.97 8.28
CA ASP A 168 5.55 26.75 9.28
C ASP A 168 4.19 26.43 8.65
N THR A 169 4.12 25.33 7.91
CA THR A 169 2.86 24.77 7.40
C THR A 169 2.52 23.48 8.12
N LYS A 170 1.24 23.28 8.43
CA LYS A 170 0.69 21.99 8.85
C LYS A 170 -0.35 21.57 7.85
N ILE A 171 -0.15 20.41 7.27
CA ILE A 171 -1.07 19.84 6.28
C ILE A 171 -1.77 18.66 6.92
N SER A 172 -3.08 18.65 6.83
CA SER A 172 -3.92 17.51 7.21
C SER A 172 -4.84 17.16 6.05
N ALA A 173 -4.96 15.87 5.76
CA ALA A 173 -5.86 15.37 4.75
C ALA A 173 -6.91 14.48 5.40
N SER A 174 -8.16 14.65 4.98
CA SER A 174 -9.29 13.77 5.28
C SER A 174 -9.80 13.14 3.98
N ASP A 175 -10.76 12.22 4.06
CA ASP A 175 -11.34 11.57 2.89
C ASP A 175 -12.05 12.57 1.93
N GLU A 176 -12.38 13.76 2.38
CA GLU A 176 -13.14 14.75 1.61
C GLU A 176 -12.39 16.05 1.37
N THR A 177 -11.41 16.40 2.21
CA THR A 177 -10.73 17.70 2.16
C THR A 177 -9.26 17.63 2.53
N ILE A 178 -8.46 18.48 1.88
CA ILE A 178 -7.09 18.82 2.28
C ILE A 178 -7.13 20.17 2.98
N THR A 179 -6.51 20.25 4.13
CA THR A 179 -6.43 21.47 4.93
C THR A 179 -4.97 21.88 5.10
N ILE A 180 -4.63 23.09 4.67
CA ILE A 180 -3.30 23.69 4.79
C ILE A 180 -3.38 24.80 5.82
N GLN A 181 -2.81 24.59 7.00
CA GLN A 181 -2.69 25.59 8.03
C GLN A 181 -1.32 26.25 7.97
N PHE A 182 -1.24 27.58 7.97
CA PHE A 182 0.01 28.32 7.85
C PHE A 182 0.00 29.62 8.64
N GLN A 183 1.21 30.10 8.99
CA GLN A 183 1.37 31.42 9.59
C GLN A 183 1.79 32.43 8.53
N ALA A 184 0.96 33.44 8.30
CA ALA A 184 1.24 34.45 7.29
C ALA A 184 2.40 35.36 7.71
N PRO A 185 3.46 35.51 6.90
CA PRO A 185 4.59 36.40 7.23
C PRO A 185 4.25 37.86 7.11
N LYS A 186 3.24 38.22 6.33
CA LYS A 186 2.73 39.57 6.11
C LYS A 186 1.21 39.56 5.94
N ILE A 187 0.60 40.73 5.97
CA ILE A 187 -0.83 40.89 5.63
C ILE A 187 -0.98 40.65 4.13
N PHE A 188 -1.97 39.87 3.73
CA PHE A 188 -2.30 39.52 2.35
C PHE A 188 -3.81 39.63 2.11
N SER A 189 -4.21 39.78 0.87
CA SER A 189 -5.61 39.86 0.43
C SER A 189 -6.12 38.58 -0.18
N GLU A 190 -5.26 37.87 -0.92
CA GLU A 190 -5.59 36.66 -1.63
C GLU A 190 -4.58 35.55 -1.30
N ALA A 191 -5.09 34.32 -1.20
CA ALA A 191 -4.29 33.12 -1.06
C ALA A 191 -4.80 32.05 -2.01
N TYR A 192 -3.87 31.35 -2.66
CA TYR A 192 -4.19 30.23 -3.54
C TYR A 192 -3.07 29.20 -3.50
N PHE A 193 -3.43 27.92 -3.43
CA PHE A 193 -2.49 26.81 -3.44
C PHE A 193 -2.46 26.13 -4.80
N PHE A 194 -1.27 26.03 -5.38
CA PHE A 194 -0.98 25.31 -6.63
C PHE A 194 -0.28 24.00 -6.30
N PRO A 195 -0.92 22.83 -6.49
CA PRO A 195 -0.30 21.53 -6.24
C PRO A 195 0.71 21.19 -7.34
N ARG A 196 1.81 20.53 -6.98
CA ARG A 196 2.72 19.92 -7.95
C ARG A 196 2.21 18.58 -8.43
N GLU A 197 1.60 17.82 -7.52
CA GLU A 197 1.01 16.54 -7.81
C GLU A 197 -0.32 16.69 -8.56
N ASP A 198 -0.51 15.90 -9.61
CA ASP A 198 -1.76 15.88 -10.37
C ASP A 198 -2.84 15.06 -9.64
N GLY A 199 -4.11 15.44 -9.82
CA GLY A 199 -5.28 14.68 -9.35
C GLY A 199 -5.55 14.72 -7.85
N LEU A 200 -4.88 15.59 -7.09
CA LEU A 200 -5.16 15.76 -5.66
C LEU A 200 -6.56 16.32 -5.40
N PHE A 201 -7.00 17.25 -6.22
CA PHE A 201 -8.33 17.87 -6.14
C PHE A 201 -8.77 18.35 -7.53
N ALA A 202 -10.06 18.64 -7.68
CA ALA A 202 -10.55 19.27 -8.90
C ALA A 202 -10.05 20.72 -8.94
N TYR A 203 -9.30 21.08 -9.99
CA TYR A 203 -8.64 22.40 -10.08
C TYR A 203 -9.63 23.56 -10.11
N THR A 204 -10.88 23.31 -10.49
CA THR A 204 -12.00 24.26 -10.42
C THR A 204 -12.64 24.37 -9.05
N SER A 205 -12.23 23.55 -8.07
CA SER A 205 -12.76 23.61 -6.69
C SER A 205 -12.40 24.94 -6.03
N ALA A 206 -13.35 25.51 -5.31
CA ALA A 206 -13.08 26.65 -4.46
C ALA A 206 -12.08 26.25 -3.36
N GLN A 207 -11.13 27.15 -3.09
CA GLN A 207 -10.21 27.03 -1.97
C GLN A 207 -10.67 28.01 -0.88
N ASP A 208 -11.27 27.46 0.17
CA ASP A 208 -11.87 28.26 1.23
C ASP A 208 -10.80 28.72 2.22
N LEU A 209 -10.57 30.03 2.28
CA LEU A 209 -9.62 30.65 3.20
C LEU A 209 -10.33 31.05 4.50
N ASN A 210 -9.89 30.50 5.61
CA ASN A 210 -10.37 30.79 6.95
C ASN A 210 -9.26 31.42 7.81
N HIS A 211 -9.61 32.42 8.61
CA HIS A 211 -8.73 32.98 9.62
C HIS A 211 -8.98 32.28 10.96
N ILE A 212 -7.95 31.65 11.54
CA ILE A 212 -8.07 30.93 12.82
C ILE A 212 -7.81 31.89 13.99
N ASP A 213 -6.59 32.41 14.09
CA ASP A 213 -6.20 33.36 15.13
C ASP A 213 -4.95 34.15 14.72
N GLY A 214 -4.80 35.38 15.21
CA GLY A 214 -3.60 36.19 15.04
C GLY A 214 -3.09 36.27 13.61
N LYS A 215 -2.04 35.48 13.28
CA LYS A 215 -1.46 35.36 11.94
C LYS A 215 -1.68 33.97 11.33
N THR A 216 -2.47 33.11 11.98
CA THR A 216 -2.71 31.75 11.53
C THR A 216 -3.94 31.71 10.62
N PHE A 217 -3.75 31.18 9.44
CA PHE A 217 -4.76 30.99 8.40
C PHE A 217 -4.84 29.53 8.01
N GLU A 218 -5.97 29.17 7.41
CA GLU A 218 -6.25 27.82 6.93
C GLU A 218 -6.90 27.89 5.56
N ILE A 219 -6.36 27.10 4.62
CA ILE A 219 -7.00 26.88 3.32
C ILE A 219 -7.56 25.46 3.33
N THR A 220 -8.85 25.32 3.04
CA THR A 220 -9.53 24.03 2.90
C THR A 220 -9.89 23.82 1.44
N ILE A 221 -9.49 22.66 0.88
CA ILE A 221 -9.67 22.30 -0.52
C ILE A 221 -10.35 20.92 -0.58
N PRO A 222 -11.49 20.77 -1.28
CA PRO A 222 -12.10 19.45 -1.50
C PRO A 222 -11.14 18.54 -2.27
N THR A 223 -10.87 17.33 -1.75
CA THR A 223 -9.97 16.37 -2.40
C THR A 223 -10.72 15.36 -3.25
N LEU A 224 -10.07 14.89 -4.32
CA LEU A 224 -10.50 13.74 -5.13
C LEU A 224 -9.70 12.48 -4.76
N ALA A 225 -8.57 12.65 -4.07
CA ALA A 225 -7.67 11.56 -3.74
C ALA A 225 -8.08 10.91 -2.41
N SER A 226 -8.21 9.60 -2.41
CA SER A 226 -8.45 8.80 -1.21
C SER A 226 -7.18 8.49 -0.41
N GLU A 227 -6.02 8.60 -1.03
CA GLU A 227 -4.70 8.40 -0.41
C GLU A 227 -3.74 9.42 -1.02
N ILE A 228 -3.08 10.22 -0.20
CA ILE A 228 -2.13 11.26 -0.60
C ILE A 228 -0.77 10.89 -0.02
N GLU A 229 0.15 10.40 -0.86
CA GLU A 229 1.49 9.95 -0.42
C GLU A 229 2.51 11.08 -0.25
N GLY A 230 2.29 12.19 -0.92
CA GLY A 230 3.13 13.39 -0.84
C GLY A 230 2.29 14.61 -1.13
N PHE A 231 2.68 15.72 -0.55
CA PHE A 231 2.02 16.97 -0.77
C PHE A 231 3.08 18.07 -0.95
N SER A 232 3.17 18.56 -2.15
CA SER A 232 4.05 19.67 -2.46
C SER A 232 3.37 20.66 -3.40
N GLY A 233 3.80 21.91 -3.35
CA GLY A 233 3.21 22.92 -4.20
C GLY A 233 3.69 24.31 -3.88
N ILE A 234 3.01 25.29 -4.45
CA ILE A 234 3.25 26.72 -4.20
C ILE A 234 2.01 27.32 -3.59
N LEU A 235 2.15 27.86 -2.36
CA LEU A 235 1.16 28.71 -1.74
C LEU A 235 1.45 30.15 -2.17
N ARG A 236 0.58 30.74 -2.97
CA ARG A 236 0.65 32.14 -3.36
C ARG A 236 -0.12 33.00 -2.37
N LEU A 237 0.54 34.01 -1.81
CA LEU A 237 -0.06 35.08 -1.01
C LEU A 237 0.14 36.40 -1.74
N ASP A 238 -0.91 36.94 -2.32
CA ASP A 238 -0.87 38.03 -3.31
C ASP A 238 0.05 37.66 -4.51
N GLU A 239 1.18 38.35 -4.68
CA GLU A 239 2.14 38.11 -5.75
C GLU A 239 3.31 37.18 -5.36
N GLN A 240 3.48 36.90 -4.06
CA GLN A 240 4.61 36.12 -3.56
C GLN A 240 4.25 34.64 -3.40
N GLY A 241 4.99 33.78 -4.04
CA GLY A 241 4.92 32.33 -3.86
C GLY A 241 5.76 31.84 -2.68
N TYR A 242 5.26 30.82 -2.01
CA TYR A 242 5.94 30.09 -0.93
C TYR A 242 5.93 28.60 -1.25
N GLN A 243 7.10 27.96 -1.23
CA GLN A 243 7.18 26.52 -1.46
C GLN A 243 6.68 25.77 -0.23
N VAL A 244 5.62 25.00 -0.41
CA VAL A 244 5.11 24.07 0.58
C VAL A 244 5.60 22.69 0.18
N LYS A 245 6.40 22.06 1.06
CA LYS A 245 6.84 20.69 0.89
C LYS A 245 6.74 19.99 2.24
N GLU A 246 5.77 19.16 2.37
CA GLU A 246 5.61 18.32 3.54
C GLU A 246 5.52 16.87 3.08
N THR A 247 6.37 16.02 3.61
CA THR A 247 6.06 14.60 3.66
C THR A 247 4.83 14.52 4.57
N LEU A 248 3.67 14.38 3.97
CA LEU A 248 2.51 14.01 4.75
C LEU A 248 2.92 12.75 5.51
N GLU A 249 3.11 12.87 6.81
CA GLU A 249 2.73 11.74 7.64
C GLU A 249 1.28 11.51 7.25
N ILE A 250 1.05 10.51 6.38
CA ILE A 250 -0.29 10.07 6.05
C ILE A 250 -0.97 9.91 7.38
N SER A 251 -1.76 10.87 7.75
CA SER A 251 -2.86 10.62 8.65
C SER A 251 -3.79 9.71 7.83
N THR A 252 -3.38 8.44 7.64
CA THR A 252 -4.37 7.37 7.55
C THR A 252 -5.40 7.77 8.57
N PRO A 253 -6.70 7.92 8.25
CA PRO A 253 -7.69 8.29 9.23
C PRO A 253 -7.36 7.43 10.42
N THR A 254 -6.72 8.04 11.42
CA THR A 254 -6.30 7.29 12.59
C THR A 254 -7.64 7.00 13.20
N MET A 255 -8.19 5.82 12.81
CA MET A 255 -9.31 5.27 13.53
C MET A 255 -8.95 5.54 14.97
N SER A 256 -9.70 6.41 15.62
CA SER A 256 -9.35 6.82 16.98
C SER A 256 -9.07 5.51 17.72
N LEU A 257 -8.08 5.47 18.58
CA LEU A 257 -7.76 4.24 19.35
C LEU A 257 -9.02 3.61 19.91
N PHE A 258 -10.02 4.43 20.22
CA PHE A 258 -11.34 4.03 20.68
C PHE A 258 -12.13 3.26 19.61
N SER A 259 -12.18 3.71 18.37
CA SER A 259 -12.86 2.98 17.27
C SER A 259 -12.12 1.68 16.94
N ALA A 260 -10.79 1.68 16.94
CA ALA A 260 -9.98 0.48 16.74
C ALA A 260 -10.26 -0.58 17.84
N ILE A 261 -10.40 -0.17 19.10
CA ILE A 261 -10.77 -1.04 20.22
C ILE A 261 -12.17 -1.61 20.01
N ILE A 262 -13.15 -0.80 19.58
CA ILE A 262 -14.51 -1.29 19.30
C ILE A 262 -14.51 -2.31 18.18
N PHE A 263 -13.84 -2.03 17.06
CA PHE A 263 -13.74 -2.96 15.94
C PHE A 263 -12.99 -4.25 16.32
N ALA A 264 -11.92 -4.16 17.13
CA ALA A 264 -11.22 -5.32 17.65
C ALA A 264 -12.14 -6.18 18.55
N LEU A 265 -12.93 -5.55 19.41
CA LEU A 265 -13.88 -6.24 20.28
C LEU A 265 -14.99 -6.94 19.48
N LEU A 266 -15.55 -6.26 18.47
CA LEU A 266 -16.53 -6.84 17.56
C LEU A 266 -15.91 -7.96 16.74
N GLY A 267 -14.70 -7.77 16.21
CA GLY A 267 -13.94 -8.81 15.52
C GLY A 267 -13.74 -10.04 16.40
N GLY A 268 -13.31 -9.85 17.66
CA GLY A 268 -13.19 -10.91 18.64
C GLY A 268 -14.50 -11.67 18.88
N LEU A 269 -15.61 -10.95 18.93
CA LEU A 269 -16.94 -11.57 19.08
C LEU A 269 -17.31 -12.41 17.85
N ILE A 270 -17.02 -11.92 16.65
CA ILE A 270 -17.27 -12.63 15.38
C ILE A 270 -16.43 -13.91 15.29
N LEU A 271 -15.21 -13.94 15.87
CA LEU A 271 -14.38 -15.13 15.91
C LEU A 271 -15.06 -16.33 16.57
N ASN A 272 -16.01 -16.12 17.47
CA ASN A 272 -16.81 -17.21 18.06
C ASN A 272 -17.73 -17.92 17.06
N LEU A 273 -18.03 -17.29 15.93
CA LEU A 273 -18.83 -17.89 14.86
C LEU A 273 -18.01 -18.83 13.98
N MET A 274 -16.68 -18.85 14.16
CA MET A 274 -15.81 -19.72 13.37
C MET A 274 -15.98 -21.20 13.74
N PRO A 275 -16.02 -22.10 12.76
CA PRO A 275 -16.32 -23.52 12.97
C PRO A 275 -15.31 -24.24 13.87
N CYS A 276 -14.06 -23.77 13.94
CA CYS A 276 -12.99 -24.35 14.75
C CYS A 276 -13.16 -24.08 16.25
N VAL A 277 -13.81 -22.96 16.58
CA VAL A 277 -14.03 -22.55 17.97
C VAL A 277 -15.21 -23.31 18.57
N PHE A 278 -16.19 -23.68 17.73
CA PHE A 278 -17.42 -24.36 18.16
C PHE A 278 -17.19 -25.63 18.98
N PRO A 279 -16.29 -26.58 18.62
CA PRO A 279 -16.02 -27.78 19.43
C PRO A 279 -15.55 -27.43 20.84
N VAL A 280 -14.72 -26.40 21.00
CA VAL A 280 -14.22 -25.97 22.31
C VAL A 280 -15.35 -25.33 23.13
N ILE A 281 -16.17 -24.49 22.47
CA ILE A 281 -17.36 -23.90 23.11
C ILE A 281 -18.31 -24.96 23.60
N SER A 282 -18.66 -25.93 22.76
CA SER A 282 -19.63 -27.00 23.09
C SER A 282 -19.17 -27.86 24.26
N LEU A 283 -17.89 -28.25 24.32
CA LEU A 283 -17.32 -29.02 25.42
C LEU A 283 -17.35 -28.21 26.72
N LYS A 284 -17.06 -26.91 26.68
CA LYS A 284 -17.05 -26.08 27.90
C LYS A 284 -18.45 -25.79 28.41
N VAL A 285 -19.41 -25.51 27.51
CA VAL A 285 -20.83 -25.34 27.90
C VAL A 285 -21.37 -26.63 28.51
N LEU A 286 -21.06 -27.80 27.92
CA LEU A 286 -21.44 -29.08 28.47
C LEU A 286 -20.84 -29.30 29.87
N SER A 287 -19.59 -28.93 30.09
CA SER A 287 -18.93 -28.96 31.40
C SER A 287 -19.63 -28.06 32.42
N PHE A 288 -20.07 -26.85 32.02
CA PHE A 288 -20.81 -25.94 32.90
C PHE A 288 -22.21 -26.49 33.24
N VAL A 289 -22.91 -27.07 32.28
CA VAL A 289 -24.21 -27.71 32.49
C VAL A 289 -24.08 -28.93 33.41
N SER A 290 -23.03 -29.75 33.27
CA SER A 290 -22.78 -30.93 34.12
C SER A 290 -22.38 -30.60 35.55
N MET A 291 -21.88 -29.41 35.85
CA MET A 291 -21.58 -28.93 37.21
C MET A 291 -22.85 -28.65 38.04
N GLY A 292 -24.04 -28.86 37.46
CA GLY A 292 -25.34 -28.71 38.16
C GLY A 292 -25.55 -27.28 38.65
N GLY A 293 -26.44 -26.51 38.05
CA GLY A 293 -26.62 -25.05 38.15
C GLY A 293 -26.77 -24.40 39.54
N ASN A 294 -26.45 -25.09 40.63
CA ASN A 294 -26.62 -24.60 41.99
C ASN A 294 -25.38 -23.89 42.58
N ASP A 295 -24.19 -24.03 41.95
CA ASP A 295 -22.97 -23.42 42.49
C ASP A 295 -22.47 -22.27 41.54
N HIS A 296 -23.21 -21.17 41.55
CA HIS A 296 -22.95 -20.00 40.74
C HIS A 296 -21.52 -19.43 40.93
N ALA A 297 -20.94 -19.58 42.11
CA ALA A 297 -19.59 -19.10 42.41
C ALA A 297 -18.52 -19.93 41.68
N LYS A 298 -18.67 -21.25 41.63
CA LYS A 298 -17.76 -22.14 40.89
C LYS A 298 -17.81 -21.87 39.39
N ILE A 299 -19.01 -21.77 38.82
CA ILE A 299 -19.20 -21.49 37.40
C ILE A 299 -18.50 -20.16 37.01
N ARG A 300 -18.72 -19.09 37.81
CA ARG A 300 -18.10 -17.79 37.61
C ARG A 300 -16.57 -17.89 37.67
N ASN A 301 -16.01 -18.57 38.66
CA ASN A 301 -14.56 -18.67 38.80
C ASN A 301 -13.93 -19.48 37.66
N HIS A 302 -14.55 -20.58 37.21
CA HIS A 302 -14.08 -21.34 36.05
C HIS A 302 -14.17 -20.54 34.75
N ALA A 303 -15.23 -19.74 34.55
CA ALA A 303 -15.36 -18.87 33.39
C ALA A 303 -14.30 -17.76 33.40
N LEU A 304 -14.07 -17.11 34.54
CA LEU A 304 -13.03 -16.07 34.67
C LEU A 304 -11.63 -16.65 34.46
N THR A 305 -11.35 -17.86 34.93
CA THR A 305 -10.08 -18.54 34.72
C THR A 305 -9.89 -18.91 33.25
N PHE A 306 -10.94 -19.31 32.54
CA PHE A 306 -10.90 -19.49 31.08
C PHE A 306 -10.58 -18.18 30.34
N VAL A 307 -11.30 -17.10 30.70
CA VAL A 307 -11.05 -15.76 30.15
C VAL A 307 -9.60 -15.31 30.36
N SER A 308 -9.04 -15.55 31.55
CA SER A 308 -7.64 -15.24 31.85
C SER A 308 -6.67 -16.02 30.97
N GLY A 309 -6.94 -17.28 30.64
CA GLY A 309 -6.16 -18.10 29.72
C GLY A 309 -6.19 -17.55 28.29
N VAL A 310 -7.37 -17.12 27.81
CA VAL A 310 -7.53 -16.46 26.49
C VAL A 310 -6.74 -15.16 26.44
N LEU A 311 -6.94 -14.27 27.42
CA LEU A 311 -6.26 -12.97 27.46
C LEU A 311 -4.74 -13.11 27.54
N PHE A 312 -4.27 -14.06 28.38
CA PHE A 312 -2.85 -14.37 28.47
C PHE A 312 -2.25 -14.74 27.09
N THR A 313 -2.96 -15.58 26.34
CA THR A 313 -2.49 -16.03 25.03
C THR A 313 -2.45 -14.88 24.01
N PHE A 314 -3.48 -14.04 23.95
CA PHE A 314 -3.48 -12.87 23.06
C PHE A 314 -2.39 -11.85 23.43
N LEU A 315 -2.17 -11.62 24.73
CA LEU A 315 -1.10 -10.73 25.20
C LEU A 315 0.29 -11.32 24.91
N LEU A 316 0.45 -12.64 25.04
CA LEU A 316 1.69 -13.33 24.70
C LEU A 316 2.00 -13.16 23.19
N ILE A 317 1.01 -13.39 22.33
CA ILE A 317 1.15 -13.20 20.87
C ILE A 317 1.53 -11.74 20.57
N ALA A 318 0.82 -10.76 21.15
CA ALA A 318 1.12 -9.34 20.97
C ALA A 318 2.55 -9.00 21.42
N SER A 319 2.99 -9.52 22.56
CA SER A 319 4.35 -9.30 23.09
C SER A 319 5.43 -9.89 22.18
N ILE A 320 5.21 -11.10 21.66
CA ILE A 320 6.11 -11.73 20.68
C ILE A 320 6.20 -10.90 19.40
N LEU A 321 5.07 -10.42 18.88
CA LEU A 321 5.05 -9.57 17.68
C LEU A 321 5.80 -8.25 17.89
N ILE A 322 5.61 -7.60 19.04
CA ILE A 322 6.36 -6.37 19.39
C ILE A 322 7.85 -6.65 19.50
N PHE A 323 8.25 -7.77 20.10
CA PHE A 323 9.64 -8.16 20.23
C PHE A 323 10.30 -8.43 18.86
N ILE A 324 9.62 -9.17 17.98
CA ILE A 324 10.11 -9.46 16.62
C ILE A 324 10.24 -8.15 15.83
N ARG A 325 9.27 -7.24 15.93
CA ARG A 325 9.32 -5.91 15.30
C ARG A 325 10.52 -5.09 15.80
N SER A 326 10.83 -5.14 17.10
CA SER A 326 11.97 -4.41 17.68
C SER A 326 13.32 -4.96 17.24
N SER A 327 13.40 -6.24 16.80
CA SER A 327 14.61 -6.86 16.26
C SER A 327 14.86 -6.54 14.78
N GLY A 328 14.00 -5.71 14.14
CA GLY A 328 14.15 -5.30 12.73
C GLY A 328 13.73 -6.36 11.70
N ALA A 329 13.23 -7.51 12.16
CA ALA A 329 12.74 -8.55 11.26
C ALA A 329 11.34 -8.17 10.75
N MET A 330 11.22 -7.83 9.48
CA MET A 330 9.94 -7.58 8.79
C MET A 330 9.28 -8.92 8.51
N ILE A 331 8.54 -9.47 9.49
CA ILE A 331 7.75 -10.68 9.30
C ILE A 331 6.32 -10.26 8.96
N GLY A 332 5.95 -10.45 7.68
CA GLY A 332 4.57 -10.26 7.23
C GLY A 332 3.64 -11.33 7.81
N TRP A 333 2.38 -10.95 8.09
CA TRP A 333 1.36 -11.93 8.47
C TRP A 333 1.06 -12.84 7.27
N GLY A 334 0.99 -14.15 7.51
CA GLY A 334 0.76 -15.15 6.46
C GLY A 334 2.01 -15.93 6.05
N PHE A 335 3.21 -15.60 6.56
CA PHE A 335 4.43 -16.38 6.32
C PHE A 335 4.26 -17.88 6.62
N GLN A 336 3.37 -18.21 7.58
CA GLN A 336 3.00 -19.58 7.92
C GLN A 336 2.36 -20.34 6.75
N LEU A 337 1.62 -19.63 5.88
CA LEU A 337 0.96 -20.21 4.71
C LEU A 337 1.88 -20.29 3.48
N GLN A 338 3.12 -19.81 3.59
CA GLN A 338 4.14 -19.91 2.54
C GLN A 338 4.97 -21.21 2.64
N SER A 339 4.86 -21.93 3.76
CA SER A 339 5.56 -23.19 3.98
C SER A 339 4.64 -24.37 3.66
N PRO A 340 4.97 -25.20 2.66
CA PRO A 340 4.15 -26.36 2.28
C PRO A 340 3.93 -27.33 3.44
N GLU A 341 4.94 -27.49 4.31
CA GLU A 341 4.86 -28.37 5.48
C GLU A 341 3.75 -27.90 6.44
N ILE A 342 3.69 -26.59 6.70
CA ILE A 342 2.69 -26.00 7.60
C ILE A 342 1.30 -26.12 6.96
N VAL A 343 1.18 -25.84 5.64
CA VAL A 343 -0.09 -25.95 4.91
C VAL A 343 -0.58 -27.40 4.90
N GLY A 344 0.32 -28.38 4.69
CA GLY A 344 -0.01 -29.80 4.74
C GLY A 344 -0.51 -30.24 6.11
N VAL A 345 0.19 -29.87 7.20
CA VAL A 345 -0.24 -30.14 8.58
C VAL A 345 -1.60 -29.49 8.89
N LEU A 346 -1.77 -28.24 8.45
CA LEU A 346 -3.01 -27.50 8.65
C LEU A 346 -4.20 -28.17 7.93
N THR A 347 -3.97 -28.64 6.71
CA THR A 347 -4.95 -29.42 5.93
C THR A 347 -5.40 -30.65 6.70
N LEU A 348 -4.46 -31.41 7.26
CA LEU A 348 -4.76 -32.63 8.04
C LEU A 348 -5.51 -32.32 9.33
N ILE A 349 -5.15 -31.25 10.03
CA ILE A 349 -5.85 -30.82 11.24
C ILE A 349 -7.30 -30.45 10.89
N MET A 350 -7.52 -29.64 9.83
CA MET A 350 -8.86 -29.22 9.41
C MET A 350 -9.73 -30.41 8.98
N LEU A 351 -9.14 -31.31 8.18
CA LEU A 351 -9.82 -32.54 7.77
C LEU A 351 -10.13 -33.43 8.96
N GLY A 352 -9.18 -33.62 9.88
CA GLY A 352 -9.36 -34.43 11.09
C GLY A 352 -10.50 -33.91 11.99
N ILE A 353 -10.52 -32.58 12.24
CA ILE A 353 -11.60 -31.94 13.01
C ILE A 353 -12.93 -32.10 12.26
N GLY A 354 -12.97 -31.88 10.94
CA GLY A 354 -14.18 -32.05 10.14
C GLY A 354 -14.74 -33.47 10.21
N LEU A 355 -13.87 -34.49 10.11
CA LEU A 355 -14.25 -35.91 10.23
C LEU A 355 -14.75 -36.26 11.61
N VAL A 356 -14.13 -35.75 12.68
CA VAL A 356 -14.56 -35.94 14.06
C VAL A 356 -15.93 -35.31 14.32
N LEU A 357 -16.21 -34.16 13.72
CA LEU A 357 -17.52 -33.49 13.83
C LEU A 357 -18.63 -34.24 13.07
N LEU A 358 -18.29 -34.91 11.95
CA LEU A 358 -19.25 -35.73 11.19
C LEU A 358 -19.55 -37.07 11.84
N THR A 359 -18.58 -37.65 12.55
CA THR A 359 -18.73 -38.96 13.16
C THR A 359 -19.22 -38.79 14.62
N ASP A 360 -20.22 -39.58 15.02
CA ASP A 360 -20.73 -39.63 16.40
C ASP A 360 -19.70 -40.26 17.36
N ILE A 361 -18.43 -39.97 17.15
CA ILE A 361 -17.41 -40.45 18.08
C ILE A 361 -17.62 -39.73 19.39
N ASN A 362 -18.04 -40.46 20.41
CA ASN A 362 -17.94 -40.05 21.81
C ASN A 362 -16.45 -39.93 22.21
N MET A 363 -15.66 -39.19 21.40
CA MET A 363 -14.27 -38.84 21.72
C MET A 363 -14.18 -38.05 23.04
N ALA A 364 -15.28 -37.43 23.45
CA ALA A 364 -15.40 -36.86 24.80
C ALA A 364 -15.01 -37.86 25.90
N LYS A 365 -15.35 -39.15 25.76
CA LYS A 365 -14.93 -40.17 26.73
C LYS A 365 -13.46 -40.60 26.58
N SER A 366 -12.87 -40.55 25.36
CA SER A 366 -11.51 -41.05 25.15
C SER A 366 -10.45 -39.93 25.28
N LEU A 367 -10.73 -38.70 24.78
CA LEU A 367 -9.87 -37.54 25.01
C LEU A 367 -9.97 -36.99 26.42
N THR A 368 -11.14 -37.09 27.06
CA THR A 368 -11.26 -36.78 28.50
C THR A 368 -10.46 -37.78 29.32
N THR A 369 -10.18 -38.99 28.85
CA THR A 369 -9.34 -39.96 29.60
C THR A 369 -7.84 -39.61 29.47
N ILE A 370 -7.38 -39.05 28.33
CA ILE A 370 -6.00 -38.55 28.20
C ILE A 370 -5.84 -37.17 28.87
N GLY A 371 -6.86 -36.30 28.75
CA GLY A 371 -6.94 -35.01 29.46
C GLY A 371 -7.47 -35.14 30.91
N SER A 372 -8.12 -36.24 31.30
CA SER A 372 -8.72 -36.38 32.61
C SER A 372 -7.69 -36.57 33.73
N ASN A 373 -6.46 -36.97 33.42
CA ASN A 373 -5.38 -36.85 34.41
C ASN A 373 -5.04 -35.37 34.71
N VAL A 374 -5.33 -34.44 33.79
CA VAL A 374 -5.23 -32.98 33.99
C VAL A 374 -6.58 -32.36 34.38
N GLN A 375 -7.71 -32.98 33.99
CA GLN A 375 -9.08 -32.47 34.17
C GLN A 375 -9.86 -33.15 35.31
N SER A 376 -9.35 -34.25 35.90
CA SER A 376 -9.97 -34.96 37.03
C SER A 376 -9.78 -34.27 38.40
N ARG A 377 -8.95 -33.24 38.46
CA ARG A 377 -8.97 -32.28 39.55
C ARG A 377 -9.98 -31.19 39.20
N ASN A 378 -10.92 -30.91 40.09
CA ASN A 378 -11.80 -29.72 40.13
C ASN A 378 -10.95 -28.42 40.19
N ASP A 379 -9.96 -28.28 39.32
CA ASP A 379 -8.90 -27.31 39.44
C ASP A 379 -9.06 -26.23 38.36
N TYR A 380 -8.95 -25.01 38.74
CA TYR A 380 -9.00 -23.82 37.88
C TYR A 380 -7.93 -23.87 36.80
N SER A 381 -6.81 -24.57 37.01
CA SER A 381 -5.73 -24.76 36.04
C SER A 381 -6.24 -25.41 34.74
N GLY A 382 -7.13 -26.41 34.81
CA GLY A 382 -7.73 -27.02 33.62
C GLY A 382 -8.56 -26.03 32.80
N SER A 383 -9.23 -25.07 33.43
CA SER A 383 -9.98 -24.03 32.74
C SER A 383 -9.08 -23.01 32.07
N PHE A 384 -7.96 -22.67 32.68
CA PHE A 384 -6.94 -21.80 32.09
C PHE A 384 -6.35 -22.41 30.82
N PHE A 385 -5.83 -23.63 30.89
CA PHE A 385 -5.25 -24.31 29.72
C PHE A 385 -6.27 -24.56 28.61
N THR A 386 -7.55 -24.76 28.94
CA THR A 386 -8.61 -24.82 27.93
C THR A 386 -8.79 -23.50 27.22
N GLY A 387 -8.63 -22.35 27.90
CA GLY A 387 -8.64 -21.04 27.31
C GLY A 387 -7.45 -20.81 26.35
N VAL A 388 -6.25 -21.21 26.77
CA VAL A 388 -5.05 -21.21 25.93
C VAL A 388 -5.26 -22.05 24.66
N LEU A 389 -5.73 -23.30 24.86
CA LEU A 389 -5.97 -24.24 23.76
C LEU A 389 -7.04 -23.73 22.79
N ALA A 390 -8.07 -23.04 23.28
CA ALA A 390 -9.10 -22.44 22.43
C ALA A 390 -8.52 -21.45 21.43
N VAL A 391 -7.60 -20.59 21.86
CA VAL A 391 -6.93 -19.60 20.98
C VAL A 391 -5.98 -20.30 19.99
N VAL A 392 -5.21 -21.28 20.45
CA VAL A 392 -4.27 -22.06 19.60
C VAL A 392 -5.03 -22.82 18.50
N VAL A 393 -6.15 -23.48 18.83
CA VAL A 393 -6.98 -24.20 17.86
C VAL A 393 -7.71 -23.24 16.91
N ALA A 394 -8.10 -22.05 17.37
CA ALA A 394 -8.73 -21.04 16.55
C ALA A 394 -7.74 -20.34 15.59
N SER A 395 -6.46 -20.23 15.93
CA SER A 395 -5.43 -19.50 15.18
C SER A 395 -5.35 -19.87 13.69
N PRO A 396 -5.30 -21.13 13.27
CA PRO A 396 -5.21 -21.50 11.86
C PRO A 396 -6.44 -21.10 11.04
N CYS A 397 -7.64 -21.10 11.61
CA CYS A 397 -8.85 -20.71 10.89
C CYS A 397 -8.98 -19.19 10.76
N THR A 398 -8.38 -18.45 11.69
CA THR A 398 -8.46 -16.98 11.70
C THR A 398 -7.40 -16.33 10.82
N ALA A 399 -6.34 -17.06 10.46
CA ALA A 399 -5.21 -16.53 9.69
C ALA A 399 -5.61 -15.77 8.41
N PRO A 400 -6.54 -16.26 7.56
CA PRO A 400 -6.95 -15.56 6.35
C PRO A 400 -7.69 -14.24 6.61
N PHE A 401 -8.42 -14.16 7.74
CA PHE A 401 -9.28 -13.01 8.08
C PHE A 401 -8.57 -12.01 9.00
N MET A 402 -7.60 -12.47 9.79
CA MET A 402 -6.85 -11.60 10.69
C MET A 402 -5.75 -10.78 9.98
N GLY A 403 -5.39 -11.12 8.74
CA GLY A 403 -4.33 -10.45 8.00
C GLY A 403 -4.53 -8.92 7.93
N ALA A 404 -5.75 -8.48 7.64
CA ALA A 404 -6.08 -7.06 7.59
C ALA A 404 -6.04 -6.39 8.98
N ALA A 405 -6.57 -7.04 10.01
CA ALA A 405 -6.60 -6.49 11.37
C ALA A 405 -5.20 -6.41 11.99
N ILE A 406 -4.37 -7.44 11.76
CA ILE A 406 -2.99 -7.47 12.26
C ILE A 406 -2.10 -6.56 11.44
N GLY A 407 -2.29 -6.50 10.10
CA GLY A 407 -1.61 -5.54 9.24
C GLY A 407 -1.84 -4.11 9.73
N TYR A 408 -3.07 -3.75 10.07
CA TYR A 408 -3.39 -2.47 10.69
C TYR A 408 -2.73 -2.28 12.07
N ALA A 409 -2.80 -3.30 12.95
CA ALA A 409 -2.20 -3.23 14.29
C ALA A 409 -0.66 -3.10 14.25
N LEU A 410 -0.01 -3.66 13.22
CA LEU A 410 1.43 -3.55 13.01
C LEU A 410 1.86 -2.16 12.52
N LEU A 411 0.99 -1.42 11.85
CA LEU A 411 1.26 -0.03 11.44
C LEU A 411 1.13 0.96 12.62
N GLN A 412 0.41 0.58 13.69
CA GLN A 412 0.22 1.43 14.86
C GLN A 412 1.47 1.47 15.76
N PRO A 413 1.66 2.54 16.55
CA PRO A 413 2.71 2.60 17.56
C PRO A 413 2.60 1.41 18.53
N SER A 414 3.74 0.91 19.04
CA SER A 414 3.80 -0.30 19.89
C SER A 414 2.90 -0.25 21.13
N PHE A 415 2.59 0.96 21.66
CA PHE A 415 1.69 1.14 22.79
C PHE A 415 0.21 0.89 22.45
N ALA A 416 -0.20 1.05 21.18
CA ALA A 416 -1.59 0.82 20.74
C ALA A 416 -1.86 -0.66 20.43
N THR A 417 -0.84 -1.44 20.12
CA THR A 417 -0.96 -2.87 19.77
C THR A 417 -1.51 -3.69 20.94
N LEU A 418 -1.02 -3.46 22.17
CA LEU A 418 -1.48 -4.20 23.36
C LEU A 418 -2.97 -4.01 23.68
N PRO A 419 -3.54 -2.77 23.71
CA PRO A 419 -4.98 -2.56 23.91
C PRO A 419 -5.85 -3.22 22.83
N ILE A 420 -5.40 -3.22 21.58
CA ILE A 420 -6.14 -3.82 20.44
C ILE A 420 -6.23 -5.34 20.63
N PHE A 421 -5.11 -6.02 20.93
CA PHE A 421 -5.11 -7.47 21.20
C PHE A 421 -5.88 -7.84 22.47
N LEU A 422 -5.85 -6.97 23.49
CA LEU A 422 -6.66 -7.15 24.70
C LEU A 422 -8.17 -7.07 24.37
N ALA A 423 -8.58 -6.09 23.56
CA ALA A 423 -9.96 -5.92 23.12
C ALA A 423 -10.43 -7.11 22.27
N LEU A 424 -9.56 -7.61 21.38
CA LEU A 424 -9.82 -8.81 20.58
C LEU A 424 -10.04 -10.03 21.47
N GLY A 425 -9.18 -10.25 22.48
CA GLY A 425 -9.31 -11.32 23.46
C GLY A 425 -10.55 -11.19 24.32
N LEU A 426 -10.93 -9.98 24.73
CA LEU A 426 -12.18 -9.70 25.45
C LEU A 426 -13.41 -10.00 24.58
N GLY A 427 -13.38 -9.62 23.31
CA GLY A 427 -14.44 -9.94 22.35
C GLY A 427 -14.59 -11.46 22.17
N PHE A 428 -13.47 -12.17 21.96
CA PHE A 428 -13.45 -13.64 21.85
C PHE A 428 -13.99 -14.34 23.11
N SER A 429 -13.62 -13.85 24.27
CA SER A 429 -14.11 -14.38 25.54
C SER A 429 -15.49 -13.86 25.97
N GLY A 430 -16.10 -12.97 25.18
CA GLY A 430 -17.36 -12.28 25.47
C GLY A 430 -18.51 -13.18 25.92
N PRO A 431 -18.85 -14.27 25.20
CA PRO A 431 -19.90 -15.20 25.64
C PRO A 431 -19.65 -15.81 27.04
N TYR A 432 -18.39 -16.15 27.33
CA TYR A 432 -18.01 -16.70 28.63
C TYR A 432 -18.01 -15.66 29.73
N LEU A 433 -17.62 -14.43 29.40
CA LEU A 433 -17.69 -13.30 30.32
C LEU A 433 -19.16 -12.97 30.66
N ALA A 434 -20.05 -13.01 29.67
CA ALA A 434 -21.49 -12.84 29.91
C ALA A 434 -22.07 -13.90 30.83
N LEU A 435 -21.66 -15.17 30.68
CA LEU A 435 -22.04 -16.27 31.56
C LEU A 435 -21.42 -16.13 32.97
N ALA A 436 -20.21 -15.59 33.09
CA ALA A 436 -19.59 -15.31 34.38
C ALA A 436 -20.32 -14.21 35.16
N LEU A 437 -20.80 -13.17 34.45
CA LEU A 437 -21.55 -12.06 35.05
C LEU A 437 -22.99 -12.44 35.43
N LYS A 438 -23.64 -13.27 34.60
CA LYS A 438 -25.03 -13.73 34.83
C LYS A 438 -25.15 -15.26 34.66
N PRO A 439 -24.73 -16.05 35.65
CA PRO A 439 -24.81 -17.52 35.59
C PRO A 439 -26.22 -18.04 35.35
N GLN A 440 -27.25 -17.26 35.70
CA GLN A 440 -28.66 -17.59 35.47
C GLN A 440 -29.01 -17.82 33.99
N TRP A 441 -28.24 -17.21 33.05
CA TRP A 441 -28.49 -17.41 31.62
C TRP A 441 -28.19 -18.83 31.13
N ILE A 442 -27.43 -19.63 31.92
CA ILE A 442 -27.19 -21.03 31.61
C ILE A 442 -28.52 -21.81 31.63
N SER A 443 -29.46 -21.46 32.53
CA SER A 443 -30.78 -22.11 32.60
C SER A 443 -31.69 -21.74 31.41
N ALA A 444 -31.43 -20.63 30.75
CA ALA A 444 -32.15 -20.20 29.55
C ALA A 444 -31.62 -20.85 28.26
N LEU A 445 -30.41 -21.44 28.28
CA LEU A 445 -29.88 -22.17 27.13
C LEU A 445 -30.67 -23.48 26.93
N PRO A 446 -31.07 -23.81 25.70
CA PRO A 446 -31.71 -25.08 25.41
C PRO A 446 -30.82 -26.24 25.85
N LYS A 447 -31.40 -27.24 26.52
CA LYS A 447 -30.65 -28.42 26.95
C LYS A 447 -29.96 -29.10 25.77
N PRO A 448 -28.71 -29.61 25.97
CA PRO A 448 -28.01 -30.34 24.93
C PRO A 448 -28.88 -31.47 24.39
N GLY A 449 -29.07 -31.54 23.08
CA GLY A 449 -29.94 -32.50 22.44
C GLY A 449 -29.67 -32.63 20.94
N ALA A 450 -30.59 -33.20 20.20
CA ALA A 450 -30.46 -33.46 18.77
C ALA A 450 -30.09 -32.23 17.93
N TRP A 451 -30.52 -31.02 18.32
CA TRP A 451 -30.17 -29.79 17.64
C TRP A 451 -28.65 -29.50 17.66
N MET A 452 -27.97 -29.84 18.73
CA MET A 452 -26.52 -29.66 18.88
C MET A 452 -25.75 -30.63 17.97
N GLU A 453 -26.28 -31.83 17.76
CA GLU A 453 -25.73 -32.81 16.83
C GLU A 453 -25.81 -32.32 15.37
N ILE A 454 -26.99 -31.83 14.99
CA ILE A 454 -27.19 -31.22 13.66
C ILE A 454 -26.24 -30.03 13.44
N LEU A 455 -26.08 -29.19 14.47
CA LEU A 455 -25.21 -28.03 14.40
C LEU A 455 -23.72 -28.42 14.25
N LYS A 456 -23.27 -29.47 14.96
CA LYS A 456 -21.90 -30.03 14.80
C LYS A 456 -21.67 -30.51 13.36
N GLN A 457 -22.61 -31.32 12.84
CA GLN A 457 -22.53 -31.81 11.47
C GLN A 457 -22.53 -30.66 10.45
N PHE A 458 -23.34 -29.63 10.67
CA PHE A 458 -23.33 -28.44 9.81
C PHE A 458 -21.96 -27.75 9.79
N PHE A 459 -21.32 -27.58 10.94
CA PHE A 459 -19.98 -26.96 11.00
C PHE A 459 -18.85 -27.85 10.43
N ALA A 460 -19.06 -29.13 10.24
CA ALA A 460 -18.11 -30.00 9.58
C ALA A 460 -17.93 -29.64 8.10
N PHE A 461 -18.98 -29.17 7.40
CA PHE A 461 -18.89 -28.81 5.99
C PHE A 461 -17.95 -27.63 5.70
N PRO A 462 -18.04 -26.47 6.41
CA PRO A 462 -17.05 -25.41 6.27
C PRO A 462 -15.61 -25.86 6.57
N MET A 463 -15.42 -26.76 7.56
CA MET A 463 -14.11 -27.31 7.88
C MET A 463 -13.52 -28.13 6.74
N MET A 464 -14.34 -29.00 6.13
CA MET A 464 -13.92 -29.76 4.96
C MET A 464 -13.66 -28.86 3.74
N ALA A 465 -14.48 -27.83 3.55
CA ALA A 465 -14.25 -26.84 2.49
C ALA A 465 -12.92 -26.09 2.68
N THR A 466 -12.58 -25.72 3.91
CA THR A 466 -11.27 -25.11 4.23
C THR A 466 -10.12 -26.11 4.00
N ALA A 467 -10.28 -27.38 4.37
CA ALA A 467 -9.28 -28.40 4.10
C ALA A 467 -9.05 -28.58 2.59
N LEU A 468 -10.11 -28.61 1.76
CA LEU A 468 -10.00 -28.68 0.30
C LEU A 468 -9.32 -27.43 -0.29
N TRP A 469 -9.63 -26.25 0.24
CA TRP A 469 -8.96 -25.02 -0.18
C TRP A 469 -7.46 -25.03 0.16
N LEU A 470 -7.09 -25.45 1.38
CA LEU A 470 -5.68 -25.60 1.78
C LEU A 470 -4.96 -26.66 0.93
N MET A 471 -5.64 -27.75 0.56
CA MET A 471 -5.09 -28.76 -0.34
C MET A 471 -4.83 -28.20 -1.75
N TRP A 472 -5.72 -27.32 -2.23
CA TRP A 472 -5.50 -26.60 -3.49
C TRP A 472 -4.31 -25.64 -3.38
N VAL A 473 -4.15 -24.90 -2.27
CA VAL A 473 -2.98 -24.04 -2.02
C VAL A 473 -1.70 -24.90 -1.98
N PHE A 474 -1.73 -26.05 -1.30
CA PHE A 474 -0.62 -26.99 -1.23
C PHE A 474 -0.20 -27.49 -2.62
N MET A 475 -1.16 -27.79 -3.48
CA MET A 475 -0.91 -28.20 -4.87
C MET A 475 -0.16 -27.12 -5.67
N LEU A 476 -0.46 -25.85 -5.40
CA LEU A 476 0.23 -24.72 -6.07
C LEU A 476 1.63 -24.43 -5.49
N GLN A 477 1.92 -24.94 -4.30
CA GLN A 477 3.22 -24.77 -3.62
C GLN A 477 4.19 -25.93 -3.89
N THR A 478 3.68 -27.08 -4.32
CA THR A 478 4.45 -28.33 -4.40
C THR A 478 4.24 -29.04 -5.74
N SER A 479 4.95 -30.17 -5.91
CA SER A 479 4.76 -31.03 -7.06
C SER A 479 3.51 -31.94 -6.96
N GLY A 480 3.07 -32.51 -8.09
CA GLY A 480 1.96 -33.46 -8.12
C GLY A 480 2.18 -34.67 -7.22
N ASP A 481 3.43 -35.15 -7.09
CA ASP A 481 3.79 -36.28 -6.23
C ASP A 481 3.57 -35.97 -4.74
N ALA A 482 3.92 -34.77 -4.29
CA ALA A 482 3.67 -34.33 -2.91
C ALA A 482 2.16 -34.24 -2.63
N LEU A 483 1.35 -33.79 -3.60
CA LEU A 483 -0.10 -33.79 -3.47
C LEU A 483 -0.67 -35.20 -3.32
N ILE A 484 -0.18 -36.16 -4.12
CA ILE A 484 -0.62 -37.56 -4.01
C ILE A 484 -0.32 -38.11 -2.60
N GLN A 485 0.85 -37.82 -2.06
CA GLN A 485 1.23 -38.23 -0.70
C GLN A 485 0.31 -37.59 0.36
N LEU A 486 -0.04 -36.30 0.23
CA LEU A 486 -0.99 -35.63 1.12
C LEU A 486 -2.39 -36.27 1.03
N LEU A 487 -2.83 -36.66 -0.16
CA LEU A 487 -4.10 -37.37 -0.37
C LEU A 487 -4.08 -38.77 0.27
N ILE A 488 -2.99 -39.52 0.16
CA ILE A 488 -2.82 -40.83 0.81
C ILE A 488 -2.86 -40.66 2.33
N LEU A 489 -2.16 -39.67 2.87
CA LEU A 489 -2.16 -39.37 4.31
C LEU A 489 -3.54 -38.94 4.78
N SER A 490 -4.25 -38.11 4.00
CA SER A 490 -5.62 -37.71 4.27
C SER A 490 -6.59 -38.89 4.31
N LEU A 491 -6.44 -39.83 3.40
CA LEU A 491 -7.21 -41.09 3.36
C LEU A 491 -6.87 -41.99 4.57
N ALA A 492 -5.59 -42.13 4.92
CA ALA A 492 -5.15 -42.87 6.08
C ALA A 492 -5.74 -42.29 7.38
N LEU A 493 -5.76 -40.94 7.49
CA LEU A 493 -6.40 -40.24 8.59
C LEU A 493 -7.91 -40.53 8.65
N ALA A 494 -8.60 -40.46 7.52
CA ALA A 494 -10.03 -40.74 7.44
C ALA A 494 -10.36 -42.20 7.85
N ILE A 495 -9.59 -43.15 7.38
CA ILE A 495 -9.72 -44.56 7.78
C ILE A 495 -9.45 -44.73 9.26
N SER A 496 -8.45 -44.07 9.82
CA SER A 496 -8.10 -44.11 11.23
C SER A 496 -9.23 -43.55 12.13
N VAL A 497 -9.78 -42.43 11.73
CA VAL A 497 -10.94 -41.81 12.43
C VAL A 497 -12.14 -42.76 12.36
N TRP A 498 -12.42 -43.35 11.19
CA TRP A 498 -13.51 -44.33 11.05
C TRP A 498 -13.27 -45.60 11.86
N MET A 499 -12.05 -46.14 11.91
CA MET A 499 -11.71 -47.31 12.75
C MET A 499 -11.87 -47.02 14.22
N ILE A 500 -11.47 -45.80 14.67
CA ILE A 500 -11.65 -45.36 16.07
C ILE A 500 -13.14 -45.24 16.42
N ALA A 501 -13.98 -44.81 15.44
CA ALA A 501 -15.41 -44.67 15.62
C ALA A 501 -16.13 -46.01 15.74
N THR A 502 -15.71 -46.98 14.95
CA THR A 502 -16.52 -48.21 14.73
C THR A 502 -16.03 -49.43 15.53
N PHE A 503 -14.71 -49.54 15.78
CA PHE A 503 -14.10 -50.72 16.34
C PHE A 503 -13.55 -50.55 17.76
N ASN A 504 -13.31 -51.70 18.46
CA ASN A 504 -12.76 -51.75 19.83
C ASN A 504 -11.22 -51.49 19.84
N ASN A 505 -10.67 -51.40 21.08
CA ASN A 505 -9.32 -50.89 21.36
C ASN A 505 -8.14 -51.43 20.51
N ALA A 506 -8.16 -52.66 20.06
CA ALA A 506 -7.07 -53.23 19.26
C ALA A 506 -6.93 -52.56 17.87
N PHE A 507 -8.05 -52.30 17.20
CA PHE A 507 -8.08 -51.65 15.89
C PHE A 507 -7.76 -50.16 15.92
N LYS A 508 -7.94 -49.47 17.06
CA LYS A 508 -7.56 -48.07 17.26
C LYS A 508 -6.06 -47.88 17.12
N TRP A 509 -5.27 -48.80 17.66
CA TRP A 509 -3.82 -48.79 17.55
C TRP A 509 -3.34 -49.00 16.10
N ILE A 510 -4.03 -49.86 15.33
CA ILE A 510 -3.73 -50.09 13.91
C ILE A 510 -3.97 -48.78 13.10
N GLY A 511 -5.11 -48.12 13.31
CA GLY A 511 -5.41 -46.84 12.67
C GLY A 511 -4.38 -45.76 13.01
N LEU A 512 -4.03 -45.67 14.31
CA LEU A 512 -3.04 -44.69 14.77
C LEU A 512 -1.66 -44.94 14.15
N THR A 513 -1.21 -46.21 14.15
CA THR A 513 0.09 -46.56 13.52
C THR A 513 0.11 -46.31 12.00
N LEU A 514 -0.98 -46.56 11.29
CA LEU A 514 -1.12 -46.27 9.88
C LEU A 514 -0.93 -44.78 9.60
N THR A 515 -1.60 -43.92 10.41
CA THR A 515 -1.47 -42.46 10.25
C THR A 515 -0.07 -41.95 10.61
N VAL A 516 0.54 -42.51 11.66
CA VAL A 516 1.92 -42.14 12.06
C VAL A 516 2.93 -42.56 10.97
N VAL A 517 2.84 -43.79 10.43
CA VAL A 517 3.73 -44.25 9.37
C VAL A 517 3.57 -43.42 8.10
N ALA A 518 2.32 -43.15 7.68
CA ALA A 518 2.05 -42.30 6.53
C ALA A 518 2.52 -40.85 6.77
N GLY A 519 2.40 -40.34 8.01
CA GLY A 519 2.92 -39.03 8.40
C GLY A 519 4.45 -38.94 8.32
N ILE A 520 5.16 -39.95 8.84
CA ILE A 520 6.63 -40.01 8.75
C ILE A 520 7.05 -40.03 7.27
N GLN A 521 6.40 -40.86 6.46
CA GLN A 521 6.69 -40.93 5.02
C GLN A 521 6.43 -39.58 4.33
N PHE A 522 5.33 -38.90 4.64
CA PHE A 522 5.03 -37.56 4.13
C PHE A 522 6.12 -36.56 4.46
N PHE A 523 6.54 -36.44 5.73
CA PHE A 523 7.57 -35.49 6.14
C PHE A 523 8.97 -35.81 5.60
N THR A 524 9.29 -37.09 5.34
CA THR A 524 10.57 -37.47 4.74
C THR A 524 10.62 -37.30 3.23
N SER A 525 9.46 -37.22 2.58
CA SER A 525 9.33 -37.16 1.13
C SER A 525 9.03 -35.76 0.58
N ILE A 526 8.73 -34.77 1.46
CA ILE A 526 8.63 -33.39 1.02
C ILE A 526 10.06 -32.94 0.66
N PRO A 527 10.38 -32.67 -0.62
CA PRO A 527 11.69 -32.13 -0.95
C PRO A 527 11.79 -30.75 -0.32
N ALA A 528 12.76 -30.59 0.58
CA ALA A 528 13.18 -29.27 1.04
C ALA A 528 13.68 -28.51 -0.19
N ASN A 529 12.86 -27.63 -0.72
CA ASN A 529 13.22 -26.63 -1.72
C ASN A 529 13.97 -27.11 -2.97
N GLN A 530 13.26 -27.63 -3.96
CA GLN A 530 13.65 -27.44 -5.36
C GLN A 530 12.36 -27.46 -6.20
N ILE A 531 11.73 -26.29 -6.36
CA ILE A 531 10.91 -26.08 -7.53
C ILE A 531 11.91 -25.84 -8.66
N ASP A 532 12.07 -26.85 -9.54
CA ASP A 532 12.68 -26.64 -10.83
C ASP A 532 11.86 -25.56 -11.54
N LEU A 533 12.47 -24.40 -11.72
CA LEU A 533 11.88 -23.21 -12.38
C LEU A 533 11.52 -23.48 -13.86
N ASP A 534 11.71 -24.72 -14.34
CA ASP A 534 11.53 -25.08 -15.76
C ASP A 534 10.20 -25.75 -16.12
N GLN A 535 9.31 -26.07 -15.16
CA GLN A 535 8.04 -26.72 -15.49
C GLN A 535 6.85 -26.14 -14.72
N GLY A 536 6.46 -24.93 -15.07
CA GLY A 536 5.23 -24.35 -14.54
C GLY A 536 5.00 -22.95 -15.06
N ALA A 537 4.49 -22.87 -16.27
CA ALA A 537 4.08 -21.64 -16.92
C ALA A 537 3.07 -20.85 -16.09
N SER A 538 3.53 -20.09 -15.10
CA SER A 538 2.79 -18.97 -14.51
C SER A 538 3.67 -17.95 -13.80
N ASN A 539 4.99 -18.10 -13.74
CA ASN A 539 5.84 -16.97 -13.38
C ASN A 539 5.99 -16.10 -14.62
N THR A 540 5.09 -15.18 -14.76
CA THR A 540 5.17 -14.09 -15.72
C THR A 540 6.29 -13.15 -15.27
N GLY A 541 7.55 -13.65 -15.36
CA GLY A 541 8.76 -12.85 -15.56
C GLY A 541 8.97 -11.65 -14.66
N TRP A 542 8.56 -11.66 -13.38
CA TRP A 542 8.94 -10.61 -12.44
C TRP A 542 10.34 -10.88 -11.87
N ASP A 543 11.18 -9.87 -11.93
CA ASP A 543 12.51 -9.82 -11.33
C ASP A 543 12.73 -8.42 -10.74
N VAL A 544 13.62 -8.28 -9.77
CA VAL A 544 13.94 -7.01 -9.09
C VAL A 544 14.38 -5.93 -10.08
N SER A 545 15.09 -6.30 -11.15
CA SER A 545 15.53 -5.37 -12.20
C SER A 545 14.42 -4.97 -13.18
N LEU A 546 13.32 -5.72 -13.22
CA LEU A 546 12.29 -5.57 -14.25
C LEU A 546 11.61 -4.20 -14.23
N GLU A 547 11.40 -3.63 -13.05
CA GLU A 547 10.80 -2.29 -12.92
C GLU A 547 11.70 -1.22 -13.55
N SER A 548 13.00 -1.24 -13.21
CA SER A 548 13.98 -0.31 -13.77
C SER A 548 14.15 -0.50 -15.28
N ASP A 549 14.13 -1.75 -15.74
CA ASP A 549 14.25 -2.07 -17.17
C ASP A 549 13.04 -1.58 -17.97
N LEU A 550 11.83 -1.72 -17.43
CA LEU A 550 10.61 -1.24 -18.09
C LEU A 550 10.52 0.29 -18.09
N GLN A 551 10.94 0.93 -17.00
CA GLN A 551 11.03 2.38 -16.93
C GLN A 551 12.07 2.92 -17.94
N ALA A 552 13.23 2.28 -18.04
CA ALA A 552 14.25 2.64 -19.03
C ALA A 552 13.76 2.46 -20.49
N GLN A 553 12.84 1.51 -20.72
CA GLN A 553 12.21 1.28 -22.03
C GLN A 553 10.97 2.16 -22.28
N ASN A 554 10.61 3.04 -21.35
CA ASN A 554 9.37 3.82 -21.38
C ASN A 554 8.11 2.94 -21.58
N GLN A 555 8.10 1.73 -21.00
CA GLN A 555 6.99 0.78 -21.10
C GLN A 555 6.11 0.86 -19.86
N ALA A 556 4.85 1.27 -20.03
CA ALA A 556 3.86 1.26 -18.95
C ALA A 556 3.62 -0.15 -18.42
N TYR A 557 3.49 -0.29 -17.08
CA TYR A 557 3.29 -1.59 -16.44
C TYR A 557 2.31 -1.54 -15.26
N LEU A 558 1.69 -2.67 -15.00
CA LEU A 558 0.92 -2.96 -13.80
C LEU A 558 1.46 -4.24 -13.17
N ILE A 559 2.07 -4.13 -11.99
CA ILE A 559 2.55 -5.28 -11.22
C ILE A 559 1.51 -5.65 -10.17
N ASN A 560 1.14 -6.92 -10.17
CA ASN A 560 0.24 -7.53 -9.21
C ASN A 560 1.04 -8.45 -8.29
N PHE A 561 1.38 -7.99 -7.09
CA PHE A 561 1.92 -8.83 -6.03
C PHE A 561 0.77 -9.61 -5.38
N THR A 562 0.78 -10.92 -5.55
CA THR A 562 -0.32 -11.81 -5.20
C THR A 562 0.18 -13.10 -4.57
N ALA A 563 -0.73 -13.90 -4.00
CA ALA A 563 -0.44 -15.24 -3.53
C ALA A 563 -1.70 -16.11 -3.60
N ALA A 564 -1.53 -17.42 -3.80
CA ALA A 564 -2.64 -18.38 -3.84
C ALA A 564 -3.42 -18.45 -2.52
N TRP A 565 -2.74 -18.31 -1.40
CA TRP A 565 -3.34 -18.30 -0.06
C TRP A 565 -4.03 -16.98 0.31
N CYS A 566 -3.91 -15.93 -0.50
CA CYS A 566 -4.51 -14.62 -0.26
C CYS A 566 -5.92 -14.55 -0.86
N ILE A 567 -6.95 -14.64 -0.02
CA ILE A 567 -8.36 -14.64 -0.45
C ILE A 567 -8.72 -13.32 -1.18
N THR A 568 -8.26 -12.18 -0.68
CA THR A 568 -8.50 -10.88 -1.30
C THR A 568 -7.88 -10.81 -2.70
N CYS A 569 -6.66 -11.34 -2.87
CA CYS A 569 -5.98 -11.41 -4.16
C CYS A 569 -6.80 -12.23 -5.16
N GLN A 570 -7.27 -13.42 -4.74
CA GLN A 570 -8.09 -14.30 -5.57
C GLN A 570 -9.44 -13.67 -5.94
N ALA A 571 -10.05 -12.94 -5.01
CA ALA A 571 -11.25 -12.17 -5.28
C ALA A 571 -11.00 -11.09 -6.33
N ASN A 572 -9.97 -10.25 -6.14
CA ASN A 572 -9.62 -9.18 -7.06
C ASN A 572 -9.24 -9.70 -8.47
N GLU A 573 -8.52 -10.84 -8.55
CA GLU A 573 -8.22 -11.48 -9.84
C GLU A 573 -9.49 -11.86 -10.60
N LYS A 574 -10.50 -12.43 -9.92
CA LYS A 574 -11.75 -12.86 -10.55
C LYS A 574 -12.71 -11.72 -10.84
N THR A 575 -12.85 -10.77 -9.91
CA THR A 575 -13.89 -9.72 -9.99
C THR A 575 -13.44 -8.49 -10.75
N SER A 576 -12.14 -8.24 -10.86
CA SER A 576 -11.58 -7.00 -11.43
C SER A 576 -10.53 -7.28 -12.52
N LEU A 577 -9.35 -7.78 -12.17
CA LEU A 577 -8.24 -8.00 -13.11
C LEU A 577 -8.58 -9.01 -14.22
N GLY A 578 -9.36 -10.03 -13.91
CA GLY A 578 -9.77 -11.08 -14.88
C GLY A 578 -10.84 -10.65 -15.87
N ARG A 579 -11.47 -9.49 -15.70
CA ARG A 579 -12.55 -9.01 -16.56
C ARG A 579 -12.05 -8.66 -17.96
N ALA A 580 -12.88 -8.96 -18.97
CA ALA A 580 -12.56 -8.71 -20.37
C ALA A 580 -12.35 -7.20 -20.65
N SER A 581 -13.09 -6.32 -19.99
CA SER A 581 -12.95 -4.87 -20.06
C SER A 581 -11.57 -4.38 -19.59
N VAL A 582 -11.10 -4.88 -18.44
CA VAL A 582 -9.79 -4.53 -17.91
C VAL A 582 -8.66 -5.07 -18.79
N LYS A 583 -8.76 -6.32 -19.24
CA LYS A 583 -7.78 -6.90 -20.17
C LYS A 583 -7.71 -6.11 -21.47
N LYS A 584 -8.87 -5.69 -21.99
CA LYS A 584 -8.91 -4.84 -23.18
C LYS A 584 -8.28 -3.48 -22.91
N TYR A 585 -8.56 -2.85 -21.79
CA TYR A 585 -7.96 -1.57 -21.41
C TYR A 585 -6.43 -1.65 -21.32
N LEU A 586 -5.89 -2.71 -20.71
CA LEU A 586 -4.45 -2.94 -20.62
C LEU A 586 -3.81 -3.08 -22.01
N LEU A 587 -4.47 -3.80 -22.92
CA LEU A 587 -4.00 -3.98 -24.31
C LEU A 587 -4.09 -2.68 -25.12
N ASP A 588 -5.22 -1.97 -25.04
CA ASP A 588 -5.47 -0.75 -25.81
C ASP A 588 -4.50 0.38 -25.41
N ASN A 589 -4.04 0.39 -24.15
CA ASN A 589 -3.08 1.38 -23.61
C ASN A 589 -1.65 0.85 -23.54
N ASN A 590 -1.34 -0.29 -24.15
CA ASN A 590 -0.02 -0.93 -24.15
C ASN A 590 0.60 -1.07 -22.75
N ILE A 591 -0.23 -1.41 -21.75
CA ILE A 591 0.22 -1.61 -20.36
C ILE A 591 0.61 -3.07 -20.17
N LYS A 592 1.87 -3.32 -19.79
CA LYS A 592 2.38 -4.66 -19.52
C LYS A 592 1.91 -5.13 -18.16
N TYR A 593 1.08 -6.18 -18.13
CA TYR A 593 0.64 -6.81 -16.88
C TYR A 593 1.66 -7.84 -16.41
N ILE A 594 2.08 -7.73 -15.14
CA ILE A 594 3.10 -8.58 -14.53
C ILE A 594 2.53 -9.12 -13.23
N LYS A 595 2.69 -10.44 -13.03
CA LYS A 595 2.26 -11.10 -11.80
C LYS A 595 3.50 -11.48 -10.98
N ALA A 596 3.64 -10.89 -9.80
CA ALA A 596 4.65 -11.27 -8.81
C ALA A 596 4.00 -12.23 -7.79
N ASP A 597 4.20 -13.52 -7.99
CA ASP A 597 3.55 -14.57 -7.20
C ASP A 597 4.37 -14.92 -5.95
N TRP A 598 3.87 -14.51 -4.79
CA TRP A 598 4.47 -14.73 -3.48
C TRP A 598 3.84 -15.93 -2.74
N THR A 599 3.29 -16.89 -3.48
CA THR A 599 2.69 -18.12 -2.92
C THR A 599 3.71 -18.92 -2.13
N ASN A 600 4.92 -19.01 -2.64
CA ASN A 600 6.10 -19.54 -1.96
C ASN A 600 6.96 -18.39 -1.44
N ARG A 601 7.79 -18.66 -0.43
CA ARG A 601 8.70 -17.67 0.11
C ARG A 601 9.73 -17.25 -0.95
N ASP A 602 9.68 -15.98 -1.35
CA ASP A 602 10.64 -15.33 -2.23
C ASP A 602 11.21 -14.09 -1.52
N GLU A 603 12.55 -14.06 -1.36
CA GLU A 603 13.23 -12.98 -0.64
C GLU A 603 13.22 -11.68 -1.46
N ASN A 604 13.25 -11.77 -2.79
CA ASN A 604 13.23 -10.62 -3.68
C ASN A 604 11.85 -9.93 -3.63
N ILE A 605 10.76 -10.73 -3.72
CA ILE A 605 9.40 -10.21 -3.58
C ILE A 605 9.19 -9.63 -2.18
N THR A 606 9.70 -10.28 -1.14
CA THR A 606 9.62 -9.79 0.24
C THR A 606 10.31 -8.43 0.39
N LYS A 607 11.48 -8.27 -0.22
CA LYS A 607 12.23 -7.01 -0.22
C LYS A 607 11.46 -5.92 -0.95
N SER A 608 10.96 -6.19 -2.15
CA SER A 608 10.17 -5.21 -2.92
C SER A 608 8.89 -4.80 -2.21
N LEU A 609 8.16 -5.74 -1.59
CA LEU A 609 7.01 -5.40 -0.74
C LEU A 609 7.40 -4.43 0.38
N SER A 610 8.58 -4.64 1.02
CA SER A 610 9.06 -3.76 2.08
C SER A 610 9.48 -2.37 1.58
N GLU A 611 10.03 -2.28 0.37
CA GLU A 611 10.37 -1.01 -0.30
C GLU A 611 9.12 -0.16 -0.58
N TYR A 612 7.99 -0.81 -0.89
CA TYR A 612 6.68 -0.18 -0.98
C TYR A 612 5.96 0.02 0.37
N GLY A 613 6.67 -0.16 1.50
CA GLY A 613 6.09 -0.01 2.83
C GLY A 613 5.03 -1.04 3.20
N ARG A 614 4.98 -2.18 2.50
CA ARG A 614 4.00 -3.25 2.73
C ARG A 614 4.67 -4.50 3.32
N SER A 615 3.98 -5.16 4.25
CA SER A 615 4.42 -6.41 4.86
C SER A 615 3.71 -7.65 4.30
N GLY A 616 2.93 -7.50 3.24
CA GLY A 616 2.17 -8.60 2.64
C GLY A 616 1.36 -8.19 1.42
N VAL A 617 0.68 -9.18 0.84
CA VAL A 617 -0.18 -9.04 -0.34
C VAL A 617 -1.66 -8.91 0.06
N PRO A 618 -2.51 -8.28 -0.77
CA PRO A 618 -2.25 -7.78 -2.13
C PRO A 618 -1.54 -6.42 -2.16
N LEU A 619 -0.69 -6.24 -3.18
CA LEU A 619 -0.13 -4.95 -3.56
C LEU A 619 -0.20 -4.82 -5.08
N TYR A 620 -0.64 -3.67 -5.57
CA TYR A 620 -0.75 -3.35 -6.99
C TYR A 620 0.05 -2.10 -7.26
N VAL A 621 1.03 -2.21 -8.15
CA VAL A 621 1.94 -1.12 -8.50
C VAL A 621 1.77 -0.80 -9.98
N PHE A 622 1.43 0.45 -10.28
CA PHE A 622 1.24 0.93 -11.63
C PHE A 622 2.23 2.04 -11.95
N TRP A 623 2.78 2.03 -13.15
CA TRP A 623 3.61 3.10 -13.68
C TRP A 623 3.38 3.27 -15.17
N LYS A 624 3.42 4.51 -15.65
CA LYS A 624 3.42 4.85 -17.09
C LYS A 624 4.47 5.93 -17.37
N PRO A 625 4.96 6.05 -18.62
CA PRO A 625 5.90 7.10 -19.01
C PRO A 625 5.39 8.48 -18.61
N GLY A 626 6.27 9.29 -18.02
CA GLY A 626 5.94 10.61 -17.50
C GLY A 626 5.57 10.64 -16.00
N MET A 627 5.39 9.50 -15.35
CA MET A 627 5.20 9.47 -13.90
C MET A 627 6.56 9.52 -13.17
N PRO A 628 6.73 10.37 -12.15
CA PRO A 628 7.99 10.48 -11.40
C PRO A 628 8.27 9.25 -10.52
N SER A 629 7.21 8.54 -10.11
CA SER A 629 7.29 7.33 -9.30
C SER A 629 6.12 6.40 -9.59
N SER A 630 6.27 5.13 -9.21
CA SER A 630 5.19 4.14 -9.34
C SER A 630 4.06 4.43 -8.37
N LYS A 631 2.81 4.27 -8.83
CA LYS A 631 1.59 4.49 -8.03
C LYS A 631 1.10 3.18 -7.43
N ILE A 632 0.82 3.20 -6.12
CA ILE A 632 0.20 2.07 -5.42
C ILE A 632 -1.32 2.18 -5.55
N LEU A 633 -1.98 1.08 -5.98
CA LEU A 633 -3.43 1.01 -6.07
C LEU A 633 -4.01 0.37 -4.79
N PRO A 634 -5.31 0.62 -4.49
CA PRO A 634 -5.97 0.08 -3.30
C PRO A 634 -5.94 -1.45 -3.22
N ALA A 635 -5.85 -2.00 -1.99
CA ALA A 635 -5.81 -3.45 -1.76
C ALA A 635 -7.10 -4.18 -2.19
N VAL A 636 -8.26 -3.50 -2.18
CA VAL A 636 -9.52 -4.03 -2.70
C VAL A 636 -9.83 -3.32 -4.00
N LEU A 637 -9.85 -4.09 -5.10
CA LEU A 637 -10.06 -3.56 -6.43
C LEU A 637 -11.50 -3.79 -6.89
N THR A 638 -12.07 -2.74 -7.49
CA THR A 638 -13.19 -2.86 -8.41
C THR A 638 -12.71 -2.49 -9.81
N GLU A 639 -13.44 -2.88 -10.84
CA GLU A 639 -13.12 -2.52 -12.23
C GLU A 639 -12.95 -1.00 -12.40
N ALA A 640 -13.84 -0.22 -11.78
CA ALA A 640 -13.82 1.24 -11.86
C ALA A 640 -12.58 1.84 -11.14
N ILE A 641 -12.23 1.32 -9.96
CA ILE A 641 -11.06 1.77 -9.19
C ILE A 641 -9.78 1.46 -9.97
N LEU A 642 -9.70 0.25 -10.57
CA LEU A 642 -8.52 -0.17 -11.30
C LEU A 642 -8.30 0.68 -12.57
N ILE A 643 -9.35 0.91 -13.37
CA ILE A 643 -9.25 1.71 -14.60
C ILE A 643 -8.91 3.18 -14.26
N ARG A 644 -9.59 3.78 -13.26
CA ARG A 644 -9.26 5.13 -12.80
C ARG A 644 -7.83 5.24 -12.25
N GLY A 645 -7.38 4.21 -11.53
CA GLY A 645 -6.04 4.19 -10.97
C GLY A 645 -4.94 4.16 -12.02
N MET A 646 -5.25 3.70 -13.25
CA MET A 646 -4.33 3.62 -14.39
C MET A 646 -4.50 4.77 -15.40
N GLN A 647 -5.50 5.60 -15.27
CA GLN A 647 -5.67 6.84 -16.06
C GLN A 647 -4.74 7.93 -15.56
#